data_9989ca08d94105077349a9d4a1dc0c08
#
_entry.id   9989ca08d94105077349a9d4a1dc0c08
#
_cell.length_a   1.000
_cell.length_b   1.000
_cell.length_c   1.000
_cell.angle_alpha   90.00
_cell.angle_beta   90.00
_cell.angle_gamma   90.00
#
_symmetry.space_group_name_H-M   'P 1'
#
loop_
_entity.id
_entity.type
_entity.pdbx_description
1 polymer ?
#
loop_
_entity_poly.entity_id
_entity_poly.type
_entity_poly.pdbx_seq_one_letter_code
_entity_poly.pdbx_strand_id
1 'polypeptide(L)'
;MNLKSTIINPKAILIALLFVSVSMYAQQGATYSIVVDPLIGQKVEYGISKLEMALKEKGIRTERVDGIEKATGKQIIVAGLSTGEGTLAQIARIRNRSIPATAEALAIWKDTYNSKPLLALGGFDEQGVMYALLEAALRTGWGTRTEPFEYVYEIVEKPEIANRTVAMYTMHRVVWERKLYDRKYWEKYFDMLSQNRFNNFLIIFGFENGGFLAPPYPYFFDVPGFPDVRMVGLTKEEQKHNLIALNDVIDMAHQRGLKITLGIWDHIFRGGVQSSWAIAPGDINEPIEHLVSGVTSDNLIPYTKAALTSFVEYFPKVDGIEFRMHWESGLRPEELDSFWKDVFKSLKTAAPHIQYTLRAKDMPESVVQAALDEGINFQIETKYWMEKMGMPWHPAHIHPGDQMSRRQGYADMLRYPQDYKIAWRLWSAGTVKTLLWGSPEYARRFIGSAKLYNGDTYQLEEPSATKMLTMPHDAEPFELLDPKYQYYTYEFERWWHFYQVFGRIGYNLYQSPDIWNKEFERRFGAAAPFLQQAIHQASWILPRIEAHCFHYNGFPLSRGWAEKQPQGKLQQYATIVSNDIQVFASFDEEAQLLIVPETSRPARQEERETAKLLPSITSVWLREVSESVNDLIRKAENSAGRNKSNEFKSTITDLKILSNLALYHSRRIPAAISYRLFVRTNDVAALDKAIEYEKEAIAAWRQIVEAAGDFYAKNLIFSVEGHFSDPLRQSLRGHWSEELLYLETGLAELEQQRSELKPANNVIKAPEYKAATRSDNSVLFNVSLDVVESAPVNKALTVRANVTGVNGIKWVRLRYRPVNQMFEYATLRMTPTDEKDIYEATIPVQNINPRFDLMYLIEVMDHNGNGKIYPDMNIQTPYVVVKLIR
;
A
#
# COMPACT_ATOMS: atom_id res chain seq x y z
N MET A 1 -40.20 33.06 -67.00
CA MET A 1 -40.31 32.93 -65.57
C MET A 1 -39.08 33.60 -64.95
N ASN A 2 -39.27 34.65 -64.17
CA ASN A 2 -38.27 35.66 -63.76
C ASN A 2 -37.26 35.15 -62.75
N LEU A 3 -35.97 35.14 -63.14
CA LEU A 3 -34.85 35.12 -62.20
C LEU A 3 -34.55 36.54 -61.75
N LYS A 4 -34.83 36.88 -60.49
CA LYS A 4 -34.36 38.08 -59.86
C LYS A 4 -32.91 37.88 -59.40
N SER A 5 -31.98 38.60 -60.03
CA SER A 5 -30.60 38.72 -59.65
C SER A 5 -30.50 39.62 -58.38
N THR A 6 -30.09 39.10 -57.25
CA THR A 6 -29.79 39.86 -56.08
C THR A 6 -28.36 40.39 -56.19
N ILE A 7 -28.21 41.72 -56.43
CA ILE A 7 -26.92 42.42 -56.46
C ILE A 7 -26.43 42.52 -55.01
N ILE A 8 -25.38 41.76 -54.67
CA ILE A 8 -24.71 41.88 -53.39
C ILE A 8 -23.80 43.12 -53.43
N ASN A 9 -24.01 44.05 -52.50
CA ASN A 9 -23.32 45.31 -52.39
C ASN A 9 -21.82 45.10 -52.01
N PRO A 10 -20.85 45.50 -52.85
CA PRO A 10 -19.43 45.24 -52.62
C PRO A 10 -18.86 45.91 -51.34
N LYS A 11 -19.52 46.93 -50.81
CA LYS A 11 -19.18 47.51 -49.50
C LYS A 11 -19.48 46.62 -48.31
N ALA A 12 -20.50 45.74 -48.41
CA ALA A 12 -20.82 44.81 -47.34
C ALA A 12 -19.82 43.64 -47.26
N ILE A 13 -19.25 43.23 -48.40
CA ILE A 13 -18.20 42.20 -48.48
C ILE A 13 -16.89 42.75 -47.91
N LEU A 14 -16.55 44.04 -48.12
CA LEU A 14 -15.31 44.67 -47.60
C LEU A 14 -15.40 44.84 -46.06
N ILE A 15 -16.56 45.18 -45.53
CA ILE A 15 -16.78 45.27 -44.08
C ILE A 15 -16.76 43.87 -43.40
N ALA A 16 -17.32 42.83 -44.03
CA ALA A 16 -17.25 41.47 -43.51
C ALA A 16 -15.83 40.89 -43.55
N LEU A 17 -15.04 41.19 -44.60
CA LEU A 17 -13.62 40.82 -44.69
C LEU A 17 -12.73 41.60 -43.70
N LEU A 18 -13.05 42.85 -43.37
CA LEU A 18 -12.37 43.62 -42.31
C LEU A 18 -12.70 43.08 -40.92
N PHE A 19 -13.96 42.64 -40.66
CA PHE A 19 -14.31 42.01 -39.42
C PHE A 19 -13.70 40.61 -39.22
N VAL A 20 -13.57 39.84 -40.29
CA VAL A 20 -12.91 38.54 -40.29
C VAL A 20 -11.39 38.70 -40.07
N SER A 21 -10.77 39.70 -40.75
CA SER A 21 -9.33 39.98 -40.54
C SER A 21 -9.00 40.55 -39.14
N VAL A 22 -9.88 41.40 -38.59
CA VAL A 22 -9.73 41.92 -37.21
C VAL A 22 -9.99 40.78 -36.19
N SER A 23 -10.92 39.84 -36.45
CA SER A 23 -11.11 38.67 -35.57
C SER A 23 -9.95 37.66 -35.67
N MET A 24 -9.23 37.60 -36.81
CA MET A 24 -8.04 36.74 -36.94
C MET A 24 -6.79 37.37 -36.31
N TYR A 25 -6.72 38.70 -36.18
CA TYR A 25 -5.61 39.38 -35.49
C TYR A 25 -5.80 39.48 -33.97
N ALA A 26 -7.00 39.21 -33.43
CA ALA A 26 -7.31 39.32 -32.00
C ALA A 26 -7.07 38.06 -31.19
N GLN A 27 -6.42 37.03 -31.74
CA GLN A 27 -6.10 35.81 -31.05
C GLN A 27 -4.62 35.45 -31.04
N GLN A 28 -3.73 36.46 -30.90
CA GLN A 28 -2.38 36.18 -30.42
C GLN A 28 -2.48 35.88 -28.92
N GLY A 29 -2.46 34.58 -28.57
CA GLY A 29 -2.45 34.12 -27.16
C GLY A 29 -1.29 34.81 -26.44
N ALA A 30 -1.49 35.10 -25.16
CA ALA A 30 -0.46 35.68 -24.33
C ALA A 30 0.81 34.82 -24.37
N THR A 31 1.99 35.43 -24.45
CA THR A 31 3.27 34.75 -24.35
C THR A 31 3.80 34.81 -22.92
N TYR A 32 4.30 33.68 -22.39
CA TYR A 32 5.01 33.57 -21.11
C TYR A 32 6.46 33.20 -21.36
N SER A 33 7.39 33.86 -20.67
CA SER A 33 8.82 33.55 -20.79
C SER A 33 9.21 32.56 -19.69
N ILE A 34 9.84 31.46 -20.08
CA ILE A 34 10.43 30.48 -19.18
C ILE A 34 11.93 30.69 -19.19
N VAL A 35 12.46 31.18 -18.08
CA VAL A 35 13.89 31.36 -17.87
C VAL A 35 14.46 30.09 -17.29
N VAL A 36 15.44 29.51 -17.99
CA VAL A 36 16.05 28.25 -17.66
C VAL A 36 17.56 28.38 -17.63
N ASP A 37 18.20 27.93 -16.57
CA ASP A 37 19.64 27.96 -16.46
C ASP A 37 20.30 27.02 -17.53
N PRO A 38 21.46 27.36 -18.11
CA PRO A 38 22.03 26.69 -19.30
C PRO A 38 22.43 25.23 -19.10
N LEU A 39 22.60 24.76 -17.85
CA LEU A 39 23.10 23.42 -17.51
C LEU A 39 22.04 22.61 -16.76
N ILE A 40 20.89 22.40 -17.37
CA ILE A 40 19.82 21.57 -16.81
C ILE A 40 19.84 20.16 -17.39
N GLY A 41 19.55 19.17 -16.51
CA GLY A 41 19.45 17.79 -16.92
C GLY A 41 18.06 17.40 -17.44
N GLN A 42 17.95 16.16 -17.88
CA GLN A 42 16.74 15.59 -18.49
C GLN A 42 15.48 15.69 -17.59
N LYS A 43 15.65 15.62 -16.27
CA LYS A 43 14.53 15.71 -15.30
C LYS A 43 13.87 17.09 -15.34
N VAL A 44 14.67 18.15 -15.34
CA VAL A 44 14.17 19.52 -15.42
C VAL A 44 13.51 19.77 -16.78
N GLU A 45 14.11 19.28 -17.86
CA GLU A 45 13.56 19.36 -19.20
C GLU A 45 12.19 18.68 -19.32
N TYR A 46 12.04 17.50 -18.69
CA TYR A 46 10.75 16.82 -18.55
C TYR A 46 9.72 17.68 -17.80
N GLY A 47 10.11 18.26 -16.67
CA GLY A 47 9.23 19.15 -15.90
C GLY A 47 8.79 20.39 -16.69
N ILE A 48 9.71 21.02 -17.44
CA ILE A 48 9.41 22.16 -18.32
C ILE A 48 8.41 21.77 -19.40
N SER A 49 8.61 20.62 -20.06
CA SER A 49 7.71 20.13 -21.11
C SER A 49 6.28 19.94 -20.59
N LYS A 50 6.12 19.46 -19.35
CA LYS A 50 4.80 19.30 -18.72
C LYS A 50 4.14 20.65 -18.42
N LEU A 51 4.90 21.63 -17.96
CA LEU A 51 4.38 22.98 -17.73
C LEU A 51 3.98 23.67 -19.05
N GLU A 52 4.80 23.54 -20.09
CA GLU A 52 4.49 24.07 -21.43
C GLU A 52 3.21 23.43 -22.01
N MET A 53 3.03 22.10 -21.83
CA MET A 53 1.80 21.42 -22.24
C MET A 53 0.58 21.98 -21.49
N ALA A 54 0.65 22.14 -20.16
CA ALA A 54 -0.44 22.69 -19.37
C ALA A 54 -0.79 24.14 -19.78
N LEU A 55 0.20 24.97 -20.05
CA LEU A 55 0.01 26.34 -20.55
C LEU A 55 -0.60 26.36 -21.97
N LYS A 56 -0.13 25.48 -22.85
CA LYS A 56 -0.67 25.33 -24.21
C LYS A 56 -2.14 24.93 -24.21
N GLU A 57 -2.56 24.05 -23.30
CA GLU A 57 -3.98 23.67 -23.12
C GLU A 57 -4.84 24.87 -22.71
N LYS A 58 -4.27 25.84 -22.01
CA LYS A 58 -4.90 27.13 -21.68
C LYS A 58 -4.80 28.14 -22.83
N GLY A 59 -4.21 27.78 -23.99
CA GLY A 59 -4.01 28.69 -25.13
C GLY A 59 -2.92 29.73 -24.92
N ILE A 60 -1.97 29.48 -24.04
CA ILE A 60 -0.83 30.35 -23.73
C ILE A 60 0.39 29.83 -24.49
N ARG A 61 1.10 30.74 -25.19
CA ARG A 61 2.36 30.43 -25.83
C ARG A 61 3.52 30.60 -24.84
N THR A 62 4.56 29.84 -25.01
CA THR A 62 5.78 29.94 -24.21
C THR A 62 6.96 30.28 -25.09
N GLU A 63 7.90 31.01 -24.56
CA GLU A 63 9.25 31.18 -25.09
C GLU A 63 10.26 30.75 -24.02
N ARG A 64 11.37 30.13 -24.42
CA ARG A 64 12.46 29.80 -23.51
C ARG A 64 13.60 30.76 -23.69
N VAL A 65 14.14 31.22 -22.58
CA VAL A 65 15.28 32.17 -22.56
C VAL A 65 16.31 31.73 -21.49
N ASP A 66 17.58 32.04 -21.72
CA ASP A 66 18.72 31.68 -20.85
C ASP A 66 19.07 32.80 -19.83
N GLY A 67 18.34 33.90 -19.83
CA GLY A 67 18.50 35.02 -18.89
C GLY A 67 17.20 35.79 -18.70
N ILE A 68 16.99 36.30 -17.50
CA ILE A 68 15.74 37.01 -17.15
C ILE A 68 15.59 38.33 -17.90
N GLU A 69 16.70 38.96 -18.28
CA GLU A 69 16.74 40.19 -19.07
C GLU A 69 16.24 40.01 -20.51
N LYS A 70 16.26 38.77 -21.01
CA LYS A 70 15.75 38.40 -22.33
C LYS A 70 14.25 38.07 -22.35
N ALA A 71 13.60 38.05 -21.18
CA ALA A 71 12.20 37.67 -21.04
C ALA A 71 11.25 38.73 -21.59
N THR A 72 10.60 38.43 -22.75
CA THR A 72 9.67 39.34 -23.41
C THR A 72 8.23 39.18 -23.00
N GLY A 73 7.84 37.99 -22.53
CA GLY A 73 6.48 37.63 -22.15
C GLY A 73 5.87 38.50 -21.06
N LYS A 74 4.55 38.48 -20.97
CA LYS A 74 3.78 39.20 -19.93
C LYS A 74 3.92 38.58 -18.54
N GLN A 75 4.26 37.30 -18.43
CA GLN A 75 4.55 36.54 -17.24
C GLN A 75 5.93 35.94 -17.36
N ILE A 76 6.73 36.03 -16.33
CA ILE A 76 8.04 35.37 -16.24
C ILE A 76 7.96 34.16 -15.34
N ILE A 77 8.50 33.04 -15.77
CA ILE A 77 8.63 31.81 -14.99
C ILE A 77 10.13 31.54 -14.88
N VAL A 78 10.68 31.44 -13.70
CA VAL A 78 12.10 31.10 -13.48
C VAL A 78 12.18 29.71 -12.84
N ALA A 79 12.82 28.77 -13.53
CA ALA A 79 13.05 27.42 -13.05
C ALA A 79 14.56 27.17 -12.87
N GLY A 80 14.98 26.71 -11.69
CA GLY A 80 16.39 26.48 -11.44
C GLY A 80 16.73 25.97 -10.04
N LEU A 81 18.04 25.77 -9.83
CA LEU A 81 18.59 25.35 -8.54
C LEU A 81 18.64 26.50 -7.54
N SER A 82 18.47 26.18 -6.25
CA SER A 82 18.59 27.15 -5.14
C SER A 82 20.03 27.53 -4.82
N THR A 83 21.01 26.82 -5.36
CA THR A 83 22.43 27.00 -5.12
C THR A 83 23.18 27.36 -6.43
N GLY A 84 24.41 27.84 -6.30
CA GLY A 84 25.21 28.24 -7.47
C GLY A 84 24.90 29.66 -7.93
N GLU A 85 25.20 29.95 -9.21
CA GLU A 85 25.10 31.29 -9.81
C GLU A 85 23.90 31.41 -10.80
N GLY A 86 23.02 30.46 -10.85
CA GLY A 86 21.83 30.48 -11.72
C GLY A 86 20.85 31.61 -11.36
N THR A 87 19.98 31.92 -12.30
CA THR A 87 18.99 33.02 -12.17
C THR A 87 18.11 32.84 -10.92
N LEU A 88 17.64 31.65 -10.66
CA LEU A 88 16.81 31.37 -9.49
C LEU A 88 17.59 31.58 -8.19
N ALA A 89 18.83 31.06 -8.10
CA ALA A 89 19.66 31.20 -6.91
C ALA A 89 19.94 32.68 -6.58
N GLN A 90 20.17 33.53 -7.61
CA GLN A 90 20.33 34.95 -7.43
C GLN A 90 19.06 35.62 -6.89
N ILE A 91 17.88 35.33 -7.47
CA ILE A 91 16.60 35.85 -7.00
C ILE A 91 16.33 35.38 -5.57
N ALA A 92 16.57 34.14 -5.24
CA ALA A 92 16.36 33.60 -3.89
C ALA A 92 17.20 34.34 -2.84
N ARG A 93 18.50 34.60 -3.14
CA ARG A 93 19.38 35.41 -2.27
C ARG A 93 18.85 36.83 -2.07
N ILE A 94 18.52 37.55 -3.16
CA ILE A 94 18.00 38.90 -3.10
C ILE A 94 16.70 38.99 -2.30
N ARG A 95 15.84 38.01 -2.42
CA ARG A 95 14.52 37.96 -1.78
C ARG A 95 14.52 37.28 -0.41
N ASN A 96 15.69 36.84 0.08
CA ASN A 96 15.85 36.08 1.31
C ASN A 96 14.91 34.85 1.37
N ARG A 97 14.78 34.13 0.23
CA ARG A 97 14.03 32.87 0.11
C ARG A 97 14.98 31.71 0.27
N SER A 98 14.60 30.71 1.07
CA SER A 98 15.38 29.49 1.27
C SER A 98 14.63 28.25 0.84
N ILE A 99 15.36 27.30 0.28
CA ILE A 99 14.90 25.93 -0.01
C ILE A 99 15.66 25.01 0.95
N PRO A 100 14.98 24.06 1.61
CA PRO A 100 15.68 23.12 2.51
C PRO A 100 16.83 22.42 1.80
N ALA A 101 18.00 22.33 2.46
CA ALA A 101 19.19 21.64 1.94
C ALA A 101 19.02 20.10 2.10
N THR A 102 18.02 19.56 1.43
CA THR A 102 17.65 18.15 1.44
C THR A 102 17.36 17.73 0.00
N ALA A 103 17.81 16.54 -0.39
CA ALA A 103 17.51 16.00 -1.71
C ALA A 103 16.00 16.07 -2.00
N GLU A 104 15.65 16.41 -3.25
CA GLU A 104 14.29 16.57 -3.75
C GLU A 104 13.48 17.72 -3.14
N ALA A 105 14.05 18.54 -2.25
CA ALA A 105 13.34 19.69 -1.70
C ALA A 105 13.01 20.72 -2.79
N LEU A 106 11.81 21.31 -2.70
CA LEU A 106 11.30 22.28 -3.64
C LEU A 106 10.77 23.55 -2.95
N ALA A 107 10.71 24.65 -3.69
CA ALA A 107 9.91 25.81 -3.34
C ALA A 107 9.28 26.46 -4.57
N ILE A 108 8.09 26.98 -4.39
CA ILE A 108 7.35 27.78 -5.37
C ILE A 108 6.96 29.09 -4.69
N TRP A 109 7.23 30.21 -5.35
CA TRP A 109 6.74 31.51 -4.84
C TRP A 109 6.46 32.47 -6.00
N LYS A 110 5.59 33.45 -5.72
CA LYS A 110 5.24 34.54 -6.64
C LYS A 110 6.06 35.79 -6.29
N ASP A 111 6.49 36.54 -7.30
CA ASP A 111 7.27 37.78 -7.16
C ASP A 111 6.99 38.71 -8.36
N THR A 112 7.80 39.74 -8.50
CA THR A 112 7.79 40.64 -9.65
C THR A 112 9.23 40.95 -10.11
N TYR A 113 9.42 41.10 -11.41
CA TYR A 113 10.65 41.54 -12.01
C TYR A 113 10.33 42.61 -13.06
N ASN A 114 10.88 43.82 -12.90
CA ASN A 114 10.61 44.97 -13.78
C ASN A 114 9.11 45.17 -14.04
N SER A 115 8.30 45.13 -12.97
CA SER A 115 6.84 45.28 -12.98
C SER A 115 6.08 44.13 -13.68
N LYS A 116 6.73 43.09 -14.16
CA LYS A 116 6.12 41.90 -14.70
C LYS A 116 5.91 40.87 -13.56
N PRO A 117 4.77 40.16 -13.50
CA PRO A 117 4.60 39.04 -12.57
C PRO A 117 5.66 37.97 -12.83
N LEU A 118 6.21 37.43 -11.76
CA LEU A 118 7.21 36.35 -11.76
C LEU A 118 6.72 35.15 -10.95
N LEU A 119 6.88 33.96 -11.46
CA LEU A 119 6.71 32.68 -10.79
C LEU A 119 8.06 31.98 -10.69
N ALA A 120 8.54 31.77 -9.47
CA ALA A 120 9.79 31.08 -9.21
C ALA A 120 9.52 29.61 -8.85
N LEU A 121 10.20 28.71 -9.53
CA LEU A 121 10.08 27.25 -9.41
C LEU A 121 11.46 26.68 -9.08
N GLY A 122 11.76 26.51 -7.80
CA GLY A 122 13.08 26.16 -7.30
C GLY A 122 13.18 24.76 -6.73
N GLY A 123 14.39 24.20 -6.80
CA GLY A 123 14.74 22.95 -6.13
C GLY A 123 16.14 23.01 -5.51
N PHE A 124 16.37 22.15 -4.49
CA PHE A 124 17.72 21.95 -3.96
C PHE A 124 18.60 21.21 -4.97
N ASP A 125 17.99 20.29 -5.71
CA ASP A 125 18.58 19.52 -6.80
C ASP A 125 17.62 19.50 -8.02
N GLU A 126 18.03 18.88 -9.12
CA GLU A 126 17.22 18.78 -10.34
C GLU A 126 15.87 18.07 -10.12
N GLN A 127 15.82 17.10 -9.19
CA GLN A 127 14.59 16.43 -8.81
C GLN A 127 13.60 17.39 -8.15
N GLY A 128 14.07 18.23 -7.24
CA GLY A 128 13.28 19.28 -6.61
C GLY A 128 12.75 20.31 -7.62
N VAL A 129 13.59 20.73 -8.59
CA VAL A 129 13.16 21.64 -9.68
C VAL A 129 12.08 20.97 -10.54
N MET A 130 12.29 19.72 -10.94
CA MET A 130 11.29 18.94 -11.68
C MET A 130 9.96 18.86 -10.91
N TYR A 131 10.01 18.59 -9.62
CA TYR A 131 8.80 18.53 -8.80
C TYR A 131 8.10 19.89 -8.69
N ALA A 132 8.83 20.99 -8.60
CA ALA A 132 8.23 22.33 -8.63
C ALA A 132 7.51 22.60 -9.96
N LEU A 133 8.14 22.22 -11.08
CA LEU A 133 7.57 22.33 -12.42
C LEU A 133 6.31 21.46 -12.60
N LEU A 134 6.35 20.21 -12.15
CA LEU A 134 5.20 19.30 -12.20
C LEU A 134 4.05 19.80 -11.33
N GLU A 135 4.36 20.39 -10.17
CA GLU A 135 3.34 20.98 -9.29
C GLU A 135 2.68 22.18 -9.96
N ALA A 136 3.50 23.09 -10.54
CA ALA A 136 2.98 24.22 -11.28
C ALA A 136 2.14 23.78 -12.49
N ALA A 137 2.58 22.75 -13.23
CA ALA A 137 1.84 22.18 -14.36
C ALA A 137 0.46 21.63 -13.93
N LEU A 138 0.43 20.80 -12.86
CA LEU A 138 -0.81 20.23 -12.32
C LEU A 138 -1.81 21.33 -11.93
N ARG A 139 -1.34 22.33 -11.16
CA ARG A 139 -2.20 23.42 -10.65
C ARG A 139 -2.62 24.39 -11.76
N THR A 140 -1.80 24.55 -12.79
CA THR A 140 -2.18 25.29 -14.01
C THR A 140 -3.37 24.61 -14.70
N GLY A 141 -3.43 23.29 -14.70
CA GLY A 141 -4.58 22.54 -15.20
C GLY A 141 -5.90 22.91 -14.51
N TRP A 142 -5.88 23.27 -13.24
CA TRP A 142 -7.05 23.69 -12.46
C TRP A 142 -7.47 25.14 -12.72
N GLY A 143 -6.53 26.02 -13.09
CA GLY A 143 -6.76 27.42 -13.36
C GLY A 143 -7.59 27.66 -14.62
N THR A 144 -7.98 28.92 -14.80
CA THR A 144 -8.68 29.37 -16.00
C THR A 144 -7.70 29.80 -17.10
N ARG A 145 -8.21 30.09 -18.30
CA ARG A 145 -7.38 30.63 -19.40
C ARG A 145 -6.83 32.03 -19.05
N THR A 146 -7.59 32.82 -18.32
CA THR A 146 -7.19 34.19 -17.92
C THR A 146 -6.29 34.18 -16.70
N GLU A 147 -6.48 33.27 -15.77
CA GLU A 147 -5.76 33.09 -14.52
C GLU A 147 -5.20 31.66 -14.38
N PRO A 148 -4.20 31.29 -15.21
CA PRO A 148 -3.71 29.90 -15.23
C PRO A 148 -2.98 29.51 -13.94
N PHE A 149 -2.44 30.48 -13.18
CA PHE A 149 -1.73 30.27 -11.92
C PHE A 149 -2.58 30.61 -10.68
N GLU A 150 -3.90 30.68 -10.82
CA GLU A 150 -4.81 30.92 -9.71
C GLU A 150 -4.57 29.97 -8.53
N TYR A 151 -4.41 28.68 -8.82
CA TYR A 151 -4.19 27.62 -7.83
C TYR A 151 -2.71 27.31 -7.56
N VAL A 152 -1.78 28.02 -8.18
CA VAL A 152 -0.36 27.90 -7.88
C VAL A 152 -0.04 28.75 -6.65
N TYR A 153 0.08 28.11 -5.49
CA TYR A 153 0.36 28.77 -4.21
C TYR A 153 1.86 28.79 -3.89
N GLU A 154 2.24 29.59 -2.91
CA GLU A 154 3.58 29.53 -2.32
C GLU A 154 3.68 28.25 -1.48
N ILE A 155 4.69 27.45 -1.76
CA ILE A 155 4.99 26.21 -1.05
C ILE A 155 6.49 26.05 -0.84
N VAL A 156 6.86 25.42 0.28
CA VAL A 156 8.21 24.95 0.55
C VAL A 156 8.04 23.54 1.11
N GLU A 157 8.55 22.55 0.41
CA GLU A 157 8.38 21.15 0.75
C GLU A 157 9.70 20.38 0.64
N LYS A 158 9.79 19.30 1.41
CA LYS A 158 10.87 18.30 1.32
C LYS A 158 10.30 16.92 1.57
N PRO A 159 10.95 15.84 1.10
CA PRO A 159 10.45 14.49 1.30
C PRO A 159 10.44 14.09 2.78
N GLU A 160 9.33 13.49 3.20
CA GLU A 160 9.17 12.87 4.51
C GLU A 160 9.88 11.53 4.61
N ILE A 161 9.77 10.71 3.54
CA ILE A 161 10.48 9.46 3.35
C ILE A 161 11.35 9.59 2.10
N ALA A 162 12.62 9.23 2.22
CA ALA A 162 13.61 9.41 1.16
C ALA A 162 13.30 8.56 -0.09
N ASN A 163 12.94 7.28 0.07
CA ASN A 163 12.64 6.38 -1.03
C ASN A 163 11.18 5.94 -0.99
N ARG A 164 10.45 6.32 -2.02
CA ARG A 164 9.01 6.08 -2.17
C ARG A 164 8.81 5.16 -3.37
N THR A 165 8.69 3.86 -3.09
CA THR A 165 8.79 2.78 -4.08
C THR A 165 7.43 2.18 -4.42
N VAL A 166 7.17 1.98 -5.71
CA VAL A 166 6.11 1.10 -6.21
C VAL A 166 6.76 -0.16 -6.77
N ALA A 167 6.24 -1.32 -6.40
CA ALA A 167 6.74 -2.62 -6.82
C ALA A 167 5.76 -3.31 -7.78
N MET A 168 6.28 -3.86 -8.87
CA MET A 168 5.56 -4.68 -9.86
C MET A 168 6.17 -6.08 -9.90
N TYR A 169 5.32 -7.12 -9.98
CA TYR A 169 5.75 -8.49 -10.23
C TYR A 169 5.56 -8.91 -11.68
N THR A 170 6.51 -9.65 -12.20
CA THR A 170 6.40 -10.29 -13.53
C THR A 170 5.84 -11.71 -13.40
N MET A 171 4.54 -11.82 -13.15
CA MET A 171 3.94 -13.13 -12.78
C MET A 171 3.59 -14.01 -13.97
N HIS A 172 3.36 -13.44 -15.15
CA HIS A 172 2.89 -14.16 -16.31
C HIS A 172 3.51 -13.57 -17.58
N ARG A 173 4.02 -14.45 -18.49
CA ARG A 173 4.78 -14.04 -19.67
C ARG A 173 4.02 -13.06 -20.57
N VAL A 174 2.82 -13.43 -21.01
CA VAL A 174 2.05 -12.59 -21.95
C VAL A 174 1.67 -11.25 -21.32
N VAL A 175 1.31 -11.21 -20.03
CA VAL A 175 1.02 -9.96 -19.30
C VAL A 175 2.28 -9.08 -19.23
N TRP A 176 3.42 -9.68 -18.91
CA TRP A 176 4.69 -8.97 -18.82
C TRP A 176 5.15 -8.44 -20.18
N GLU A 177 5.16 -9.26 -21.22
CA GLU A 177 5.63 -8.88 -22.55
C GLU A 177 4.78 -7.79 -23.19
N ARG A 178 3.46 -7.82 -22.98
CA ARG A 178 2.57 -6.72 -23.39
C ARG A 178 2.95 -5.38 -22.74
N LYS A 179 3.37 -5.40 -21.47
CA LYS A 179 3.86 -4.19 -20.79
C LYS A 179 5.28 -3.83 -21.27
N LEU A 180 6.19 -4.80 -21.28
CA LEU A 180 7.61 -4.56 -21.60
C LEU A 180 7.79 -3.84 -22.93
N TYR A 181 7.01 -4.22 -23.95
CA TYR A 181 7.13 -3.66 -25.29
C TYR A 181 6.22 -2.45 -25.57
N ASP A 182 5.33 -2.12 -24.64
CA ASP A 182 4.44 -0.94 -24.81
C ASP A 182 5.09 0.32 -24.19
N ARG A 183 5.83 1.06 -25.02
CA ARG A 183 6.45 2.32 -24.61
C ARG A 183 5.44 3.31 -24.01
N LYS A 184 4.19 3.37 -24.53
CA LYS A 184 3.16 4.29 -24.03
C LYS A 184 2.68 3.90 -22.63
N TYR A 185 2.64 2.60 -22.33
CA TYR A 185 2.36 2.10 -20.99
C TYR A 185 3.34 2.71 -19.96
N TRP A 186 4.66 2.58 -20.22
CA TRP A 186 5.69 3.07 -19.33
C TRP A 186 5.73 4.60 -19.23
N GLU A 187 5.58 5.30 -20.37
CA GLU A 187 5.52 6.77 -20.38
C GLU A 187 4.38 7.28 -19.48
N LYS A 188 3.17 6.75 -19.62
CA LYS A 188 2.02 7.16 -18.82
C LYS A 188 2.14 6.74 -17.36
N TYR A 189 2.64 5.53 -17.11
CA TYR A 189 2.79 5.04 -15.74
C TYR A 189 3.81 5.85 -14.97
N PHE A 190 4.99 6.07 -15.54
CA PHE A 190 6.03 6.87 -14.91
C PHE A 190 5.65 8.36 -14.81
N ASP A 191 4.90 8.91 -15.78
CA ASP A 191 4.32 10.24 -15.66
C ASP A 191 3.41 10.34 -14.41
N MET A 192 2.53 9.36 -14.21
CA MET A 192 1.65 9.32 -13.04
C MET A 192 2.44 9.18 -11.73
N LEU A 193 3.44 8.30 -11.69
CA LEU A 193 4.27 8.08 -10.49
C LEU A 193 5.07 9.34 -10.13
N SER A 194 5.75 9.94 -11.10
CA SER A 194 6.53 11.17 -10.91
C SER A 194 5.65 12.34 -10.47
N GLN A 195 4.48 12.52 -11.12
CA GLN A 195 3.48 13.53 -10.75
C GLN A 195 3.04 13.37 -9.28
N ASN A 196 2.97 12.13 -8.78
CA ASN A 196 2.61 11.82 -7.40
C ASN A 196 3.81 11.64 -6.47
N ARG A 197 5.01 12.08 -6.86
CA ARG A 197 6.21 12.13 -6.02
C ARG A 197 6.81 10.76 -5.66
N PHE A 198 6.46 9.67 -6.35
CA PHE A 198 7.27 8.45 -6.27
C PHE A 198 8.62 8.70 -6.93
N ASN A 199 9.67 8.07 -6.41
CA ASN A 199 11.03 8.26 -6.91
C ASN A 199 11.81 6.95 -7.13
N ASN A 200 11.15 5.81 -6.93
CA ASN A 200 11.72 4.50 -7.23
C ASN A 200 10.65 3.54 -7.76
N PHE A 201 10.99 2.75 -8.75
CA PHE A 201 10.15 1.69 -9.28
C PHE A 201 10.90 0.37 -9.22
N LEU A 202 10.30 -0.63 -8.60
CA LEU A 202 10.86 -1.95 -8.40
C LEU A 202 10.17 -2.95 -9.31
N ILE A 203 10.92 -3.56 -10.22
CA ILE A 203 10.44 -4.67 -11.06
C ILE A 203 10.98 -5.96 -10.45
N ILE A 204 10.09 -6.82 -9.94
CA ILE A 204 10.45 -8.10 -9.34
C ILE A 204 10.27 -9.20 -10.37
N PHE A 205 11.36 -9.85 -10.75
CA PHE A 205 11.36 -10.97 -11.66
C PHE A 205 11.03 -12.28 -10.93
N GLY A 206 10.10 -13.03 -11.51
CA GLY A 206 9.59 -14.26 -10.92
C GLY A 206 8.57 -14.02 -9.80
N PHE A 207 7.92 -15.06 -9.42
CA PHE A 207 7.08 -15.15 -8.24
C PHE A 207 6.89 -16.61 -7.88
N GLU A 208 6.88 -16.92 -6.61
CA GLU A 208 6.92 -18.23 -5.92
C GLU A 208 6.80 -19.51 -6.77
N ASN A 209 5.95 -19.56 -7.77
CA ASN A 209 5.68 -20.76 -8.58
C ASN A 209 5.60 -20.51 -10.06
N GLY A 210 5.83 -19.26 -10.46
CA GLY A 210 5.61 -18.85 -11.83
C GLY A 210 6.58 -19.49 -12.83
N GLY A 211 7.76 -19.89 -12.37
CA GLY A 211 8.82 -20.41 -13.24
C GLY A 211 9.32 -19.40 -14.29
N PHE A 212 8.49 -18.47 -14.70
CA PHE A 212 8.81 -17.43 -15.66
C PHE A 212 9.73 -16.37 -15.02
N LEU A 213 10.86 -16.10 -15.66
CA LEU A 213 11.92 -15.19 -15.15
C LEU A 213 12.52 -15.61 -13.81
N ALA A 214 12.64 -16.90 -13.57
CA ALA A 214 13.28 -17.49 -12.39
C ALA A 214 14.34 -18.56 -12.80
N PRO A 215 15.64 -18.22 -12.89
CA PRO A 215 16.25 -16.89 -12.82
C PRO A 215 16.04 -16.05 -14.09
N PRO A 216 16.11 -14.71 -14.03
CA PRO A 216 15.76 -13.86 -15.16
C PRO A 216 16.83 -13.78 -16.26
N TYR A 217 18.07 -14.14 -15.98
CA TYR A 217 19.22 -13.82 -16.83
C TYR A 217 19.10 -14.31 -18.27
N PRO A 218 18.76 -15.59 -18.55
CA PRO A 218 18.65 -16.10 -19.92
C PRO A 218 17.55 -15.47 -20.76
N TYR A 219 16.62 -14.75 -20.15
CA TYR A 219 15.61 -13.97 -20.85
C TYR A 219 16.21 -12.73 -21.53
N PHE A 220 17.33 -12.23 -21.02
CA PHE A 220 17.97 -11.00 -21.48
C PHE A 220 19.32 -11.21 -22.17
N PHE A 221 20.11 -12.19 -21.72
CA PHE A 221 21.48 -12.44 -22.22
C PHE A 221 21.97 -13.83 -21.88
N ASP A 222 22.99 -14.28 -22.60
CA ASP A 222 23.70 -15.50 -22.24
C ASP A 222 24.74 -15.20 -21.18
N VAL A 223 24.87 -16.10 -20.21
CA VAL A 223 25.88 -15.97 -19.15
C VAL A 223 27.20 -16.58 -19.64
N PRO A 224 28.30 -15.82 -19.69
CA PRO A 224 29.59 -16.32 -20.13
C PRO A 224 30.06 -17.54 -19.32
N GLY A 225 30.51 -18.58 -20.02
CA GLY A 225 30.95 -19.83 -19.42
C GLY A 225 29.86 -20.87 -19.14
N PHE A 226 28.58 -20.54 -19.40
CA PHE A 226 27.44 -21.42 -19.14
C PHE A 226 26.49 -21.55 -20.35
N PRO A 227 26.97 -22.09 -21.48
CA PRO A 227 26.20 -22.13 -22.72
C PRO A 227 24.96 -23.04 -22.64
N ASP A 228 24.95 -24.00 -21.72
CA ASP A 228 23.82 -24.92 -21.51
C ASP A 228 22.68 -24.33 -20.70
N VAL A 229 22.91 -23.21 -20.02
CA VAL A 229 21.86 -22.50 -19.27
C VAL A 229 21.12 -21.52 -20.20
N ARG A 230 19.86 -21.85 -20.49
CA ARG A 230 19.04 -21.08 -21.45
C ARG A 230 17.58 -21.11 -21.08
N MET A 231 16.84 -20.12 -21.53
CA MET A 231 15.38 -20.18 -21.55
C MET A 231 14.92 -20.97 -22.77
N VAL A 232 14.13 -22.02 -22.54
CA VAL A 232 13.66 -22.91 -23.59
C VAL A 232 12.69 -22.18 -24.51
N GLY A 233 12.85 -22.32 -25.82
CA GLY A 233 11.99 -21.67 -26.82
C GLY A 233 12.32 -20.22 -27.13
N LEU A 234 13.19 -19.55 -26.37
CA LEU A 234 13.56 -18.16 -26.63
C LEU A 234 14.64 -18.06 -27.72
N THR A 235 14.39 -17.27 -28.75
CA THR A 235 15.37 -16.98 -29.81
C THR A 235 16.37 -15.90 -29.38
N LYS A 236 17.51 -15.81 -30.09
CA LYS A 236 18.52 -14.78 -29.85
C LYS A 236 18.05 -13.37 -30.18
N GLU A 237 17.18 -13.24 -31.16
CA GLU A 237 16.53 -12.00 -31.55
C GLU A 237 15.60 -11.50 -30.46
N GLU A 238 14.77 -12.38 -29.90
CA GLU A 238 13.89 -12.06 -28.78
C GLU A 238 14.68 -11.70 -27.53
N GLN A 239 15.71 -12.48 -27.19
CA GLN A 239 16.60 -12.20 -26.07
C GLN A 239 17.21 -10.79 -26.17
N LYS A 240 17.74 -10.42 -27.36
CA LYS A 240 18.29 -9.10 -27.62
C LYS A 240 17.20 -8.00 -27.54
N HIS A 241 15.99 -8.27 -28.05
CA HIS A 241 14.87 -7.33 -27.97
C HIS A 241 14.47 -7.09 -26.53
N ASN A 242 14.39 -8.13 -25.69
CA ASN A 242 14.09 -8.03 -24.27
C ASN A 242 15.10 -7.15 -23.52
N LEU A 243 16.41 -7.35 -23.80
CA LEU A 243 17.47 -6.54 -23.21
C LEU A 243 17.34 -5.06 -23.56
N ILE A 244 17.09 -4.75 -24.84
CA ILE A 244 16.92 -3.38 -25.31
C ILE A 244 15.68 -2.76 -24.67
N ALA A 245 14.55 -3.48 -24.67
CA ALA A 245 13.29 -2.99 -24.12
C ALA A 245 13.41 -2.64 -22.63
N LEU A 246 14.07 -3.46 -21.81
CA LEU A 246 14.25 -3.15 -20.38
C LEU A 246 15.19 -1.97 -20.17
N ASN A 247 16.27 -1.82 -20.95
CA ASN A 247 17.11 -0.63 -20.88
C ASN A 247 16.35 0.64 -21.28
N ASP A 248 15.47 0.59 -22.28
CA ASP A 248 14.59 1.70 -22.65
C ASP A 248 13.62 2.06 -21.50
N VAL A 249 13.08 1.07 -20.79
CA VAL A 249 12.24 1.31 -19.59
C VAL A 249 13.05 2.04 -18.51
N ILE A 250 14.30 1.62 -18.26
CA ILE A 250 15.19 2.31 -17.28
C ILE A 250 15.43 3.75 -17.70
N ASP A 251 15.71 4.01 -18.96
CA ASP A 251 15.94 5.36 -19.48
C ASP A 251 14.68 6.25 -19.38
N MET A 252 13.50 5.71 -19.68
CA MET A 252 12.23 6.43 -19.53
C MET A 252 11.94 6.80 -18.07
N ALA A 253 12.28 5.91 -17.13
CA ALA A 253 12.14 6.16 -15.70
C ALA A 253 13.07 7.28 -15.23
N HIS A 254 14.36 7.23 -15.61
CA HIS A 254 15.35 8.23 -15.24
C HIS A 254 15.00 9.63 -15.75
N GLN A 255 14.49 9.75 -16.99
CA GLN A 255 14.01 11.01 -17.54
C GLN A 255 12.91 11.64 -16.68
N ARG A 256 12.14 10.84 -15.97
CA ARG A 256 11.03 11.25 -15.08
C ARG A 256 11.41 11.27 -13.61
N GLY A 257 12.71 11.16 -13.31
CA GLY A 257 13.21 11.21 -11.94
C GLY A 257 12.94 9.96 -11.09
N LEU A 258 12.61 8.85 -11.72
CA LEU A 258 12.43 7.58 -11.04
C LEU A 258 13.73 6.76 -11.13
N LYS A 259 14.18 6.22 -10.01
CA LYS A 259 15.18 5.16 -9.96
C LYS A 259 14.54 3.84 -10.36
N ILE A 260 15.34 2.90 -10.86
CA ILE A 260 14.90 1.53 -11.13
C ILE A 260 15.67 0.56 -10.23
N THR A 261 14.92 -0.22 -9.47
CA THR A 261 15.41 -1.39 -8.73
C THR A 261 14.93 -2.64 -9.44
N LEU A 262 15.81 -3.60 -9.66
CA LEU A 262 15.46 -4.91 -10.23
C LEU A 262 15.48 -5.95 -9.11
N GLY A 263 14.34 -6.57 -8.86
CA GLY A 263 14.16 -7.60 -7.84
C GLY A 263 14.36 -8.99 -8.44
N ILE A 264 15.16 -9.82 -7.80
CA ILE A 264 15.40 -11.19 -8.19
C ILE A 264 14.77 -12.08 -7.14
N TRP A 265 13.57 -12.59 -7.46
CA TRP A 265 12.76 -13.33 -6.49
C TRP A 265 13.24 -14.76 -6.33
N ASP A 266 13.31 -15.46 -7.46
CA ASP A 266 13.79 -16.84 -7.51
C ASP A 266 15.11 -16.86 -8.27
N HIS A 267 16.19 -16.46 -7.60
CA HIS A 267 17.51 -16.37 -8.23
C HIS A 267 18.15 -17.73 -8.49
N ILE A 268 17.57 -18.80 -7.94
CA ILE A 268 18.03 -20.16 -8.14
C ILE A 268 16.88 -21.03 -8.59
N PHE A 269 16.97 -21.46 -9.82
CA PHE A 269 16.04 -22.38 -10.42
C PHE A 269 16.79 -23.65 -10.81
N ARG A 270 16.39 -24.80 -10.25
CA ARG A 270 17.04 -26.07 -10.48
C ARG A 270 16.36 -26.90 -11.59
N GLY A 271 15.58 -26.26 -12.45
CA GLY A 271 14.77 -26.93 -13.47
C GLY A 271 13.44 -27.45 -12.90
N GLY A 272 12.41 -27.48 -13.76
CA GLY A 272 11.08 -27.96 -13.38
C GLY A 272 10.19 -26.94 -12.72
N VAL A 273 8.94 -27.31 -12.43
CA VAL A 273 7.95 -26.46 -11.77
C VAL A 273 8.25 -26.44 -10.28
N GLN A 274 8.69 -25.31 -9.77
CA GLN A 274 8.79 -25.12 -8.32
C GLN A 274 7.42 -24.78 -7.78
N SER A 275 7.01 -25.49 -6.72
CA SER A 275 5.92 -25.03 -5.88
C SER A 275 6.47 -24.20 -4.72
N SER A 276 5.71 -23.23 -4.20
CA SER A 276 6.08 -22.43 -3.02
C SER A 276 6.42 -23.24 -1.78
N TRP A 277 6.18 -24.53 -1.78
CA TRP A 277 6.32 -25.44 -0.65
C TRP A 277 7.29 -26.59 -0.90
N ALA A 278 7.77 -26.74 -2.13
CA ALA A 278 8.69 -27.79 -2.47
C ALA A 278 9.72 -27.29 -3.47
N ILE A 279 10.95 -27.14 -3.00
CA ILE A 279 12.10 -27.20 -3.89
C ILE A 279 12.06 -28.58 -4.50
N ALA A 280 12.01 -28.65 -5.83
CA ALA A 280 12.05 -29.95 -6.50
C ALA A 280 13.30 -30.72 -6.02
N PRO A 281 13.16 -31.91 -5.46
CA PRO A 281 14.29 -32.66 -4.99
C PRO A 281 15.14 -33.11 -6.20
N GLY A 282 16.33 -32.53 -6.33
CA GLY A 282 17.26 -32.86 -7.39
C GLY A 282 17.16 -31.97 -8.64
N ASP A 283 18.09 -32.23 -9.56
CA ASP A 283 18.15 -31.53 -10.83
C ASP A 283 17.10 -32.09 -11.79
N ILE A 284 16.18 -31.23 -12.26
CA ILE A 284 15.23 -31.60 -13.30
C ILE A 284 15.81 -31.13 -14.63
N ASN A 285 16.07 -32.10 -15.52
CA ASN A 285 16.74 -31.84 -16.79
C ASN A 285 15.79 -31.81 -17.99
N GLU A 286 14.48 -31.97 -17.79
CA GLU A 286 13.52 -31.88 -18.89
C GLU A 286 13.30 -30.42 -19.30
N PRO A 287 13.56 -30.05 -20.55
CA PRO A 287 13.30 -28.71 -21.04
C PRO A 287 11.79 -28.43 -21.05
N ILE A 288 11.39 -27.36 -20.35
CA ILE A 288 10.01 -26.88 -20.35
C ILE A 288 9.95 -25.52 -21.06
N GLU A 289 9.03 -25.39 -22.00
CA GLU A 289 8.85 -24.16 -22.78
C GLU A 289 8.69 -22.94 -21.85
N HIS A 290 9.37 -21.85 -22.16
CA HIS A 290 9.42 -20.59 -21.42
C HIS A 290 10.05 -20.66 -20.02
N LEU A 291 10.66 -21.77 -19.64
CA LEU A 291 11.41 -21.90 -18.40
C LEU A 291 12.92 -22.00 -18.65
N VAL A 292 13.71 -21.73 -17.62
CA VAL A 292 15.16 -21.85 -17.67
C VAL A 292 15.57 -23.30 -17.44
N SER A 293 16.43 -23.80 -18.30
CA SER A 293 17.02 -25.14 -18.23
C SER A 293 18.55 -25.04 -18.13
N GLY A 294 19.21 -26.05 -17.56
CA GLY A 294 20.66 -26.15 -17.48
C GLY A 294 21.30 -25.69 -16.17
N VAL A 295 20.54 -25.14 -15.23
CA VAL A 295 21.03 -24.85 -13.87
C VAL A 295 20.98 -26.14 -13.07
N THR A 296 22.12 -26.54 -12.50
CA THR A 296 22.30 -27.80 -11.72
C THR A 296 22.86 -27.47 -10.34
N SER A 297 22.83 -28.44 -9.43
CA SER A 297 23.46 -28.29 -8.12
C SER A 297 24.95 -27.96 -8.20
N ASP A 298 25.66 -28.47 -9.22
CA ASP A 298 27.09 -28.27 -9.37
C ASP A 298 27.47 -26.90 -9.94
N ASN A 299 26.62 -26.32 -10.83
CA ASN A 299 26.91 -25.05 -11.47
C ASN A 299 26.21 -23.86 -10.81
N LEU A 300 25.31 -24.07 -9.86
CA LEU A 300 24.45 -23.05 -9.23
C LEU A 300 25.22 -21.81 -8.77
N ILE A 301 26.22 -21.98 -7.89
CA ILE A 301 26.99 -20.88 -7.32
C ILE A 301 27.84 -20.18 -8.39
N PRO A 302 28.69 -20.87 -9.16
CA PRO A 302 29.50 -20.20 -10.19
C PRO A 302 28.62 -19.55 -11.28
N TYR A 303 27.51 -20.18 -11.67
CA TYR A 303 26.57 -19.57 -12.62
C TYR A 303 25.96 -18.28 -12.08
N THR A 304 25.42 -18.30 -10.86
CA THR A 304 24.75 -17.11 -10.29
C THR A 304 25.73 -15.94 -10.12
N LYS A 305 26.98 -16.22 -9.71
CA LYS A 305 28.04 -15.18 -9.62
C LYS A 305 28.34 -14.58 -11.00
N ALA A 306 28.53 -15.40 -12.02
CA ALA A 306 28.78 -14.92 -13.39
C ALA A 306 27.55 -14.17 -13.95
N ALA A 307 26.35 -14.70 -13.71
CA ALA A 307 25.10 -14.09 -14.15
C ALA A 307 24.86 -12.71 -13.53
N LEU A 308 25.09 -12.54 -12.23
CA LEU A 308 24.94 -11.25 -11.55
C LEU A 308 26.00 -10.23 -12.00
N THR A 309 27.24 -10.68 -12.25
CA THR A 309 28.29 -9.82 -12.82
C THR A 309 27.85 -9.32 -14.19
N SER A 310 27.41 -10.23 -15.08
CA SER A 310 26.93 -9.85 -16.41
C SER A 310 25.66 -8.98 -16.34
N PHE A 311 24.77 -9.23 -15.36
CA PHE A 311 23.54 -8.47 -15.18
C PHE A 311 23.80 -6.97 -14.96
N VAL A 312 24.76 -6.62 -14.11
CA VAL A 312 25.11 -5.21 -13.89
C VAL A 312 25.89 -4.60 -15.06
N GLU A 313 26.55 -5.39 -15.90
CA GLU A 313 27.19 -4.94 -17.13
C GLU A 313 26.15 -4.67 -18.24
N TYR A 314 25.13 -5.53 -18.38
CA TYR A 314 24.07 -5.38 -19.38
C TYR A 314 23.01 -4.32 -18.98
N PHE A 315 22.86 -4.05 -17.68
CA PHE A 315 21.99 -3.00 -17.15
C PHE A 315 22.79 -1.95 -16.35
N PRO A 316 23.70 -1.19 -17.00
CA PRO A 316 24.65 -0.31 -16.31
C PRO A 316 24.01 0.89 -15.63
N LYS A 317 22.74 1.17 -15.93
CA LYS A 317 21.99 2.30 -15.34
C LYS A 317 21.03 1.86 -14.25
N VAL A 318 21.02 0.58 -13.84
CA VAL A 318 20.18 0.13 -12.72
C VAL A 318 20.66 0.77 -11.41
N ASP A 319 19.72 1.26 -10.59
CA ASP A 319 20.04 1.95 -9.33
C ASP A 319 20.09 1.02 -8.13
N GLY A 320 19.35 -0.09 -8.18
CA GLY A 320 19.27 -1.03 -7.08
C GLY A 320 18.98 -2.47 -7.50
N ILE A 321 19.34 -3.42 -6.63
CA ILE A 321 18.98 -4.82 -6.77
C ILE A 321 18.36 -5.30 -5.45
N GLU A 322 17.18 -5.94 -5.53
CA GLU A 322 16.53 -6.58 -4.39
C GLU A 322 16.64 -8.10 -4.47
N PHE A 323 17.05 -8.73 -3.36
CA PHE A 323 17.23 -10.17 -3.28
C PHE A 323 16.31 -10.83 -2.28
N ARG A 324 15.77 -11.98 -2.67
CA ARG A 324 15.20 -12.96 -1.76
C ARG A 324 16.33 -13.78 -1.11
N MET A 325 16.33 -13.90 0.23
CA MET A 325 17.51 -14.32 0.99
C MET A 325 17.36 -15.69 1.68
N HIS A 326 16.29 -16.41 1.48
CA HIS A 326 16.01 -17.65 2.19
C HIS A 326 15.83 -18.85 1.24
N TRP A 327 15.68 -20.03 1.82
CA TRP A 327 15.62 -21.31 1.11
C TRP A 327 14.50 -21.41 0.06
N GLU A 328 13.39 -20.66 0.19
CA GLU A 328 12.36 -20.62 -0.86
C GLU A 328 12.86 -20.08 -2.20
N SER A 329 14.02 -19.43 -2.20
CA SER A 329 14.67 -18.98 -3.43
C SER A 329 15.45 -20.07 -4.17
N GLY A 330 15.38 -21.34 -3.71
CA GLY A 330 16.04 -22.50 -4.33
C GLY A 330 17.35 -22.91 -3.66
N LEU A 331 17.85 -22.15 -2.68
CA LEU A 331 19.00 -22.54 -1.85
C LEU A 331 18.58 -23.50 -0.75
N ARG A 332 19.46 -24.42 -0.38
CA ARG A 332 19.31 -25.20 0.84
C ARG A 332 19.81 -24.37 2.03
N PRO A 333 19.27 -24.61 3.25
CA PRO A 333 19.70 -23.87 4.43
C PRO A 333 21.22 -23.86 4.66
N GLU A 334 21.89 -24.96 4.40
CA GLU A 334 23.35 -25.13 4.55
C GLU A 334 24.17 -24.40 3.48
N GLU A 335 23.55 -23.99 2.38
CA GLU A 335 24.20 -23.27 1.27
C GLU A 335 24.14 -21.75 1.47
N LEU A 336 23.23 -21.24 2.29
CA LEU A 336 22.91 -19.81 2.38
C LEU A 336 24.14 -18.94 2.69
N ASP A 337 24.88 -19.28 3.73
CA ASP A 337 25.99 -18.45 4.20
C ASP A 337 27.14 -18.34 3.18
N SER A 338 27.58 -19.48 2.62
CA SER A 338 28.67 -19.50 1.64
C SER A 338 28.25 -18.83 0.34
N PHE A 339 27.03 -19.07 -0.12
CA PHE A 339 26.50 -18.48 -1.33
C PHE A 339 26.46 -16.96 -1.25
N TRP A 340 25.81 -16.41 -0.20
CA TRP A 340 25.64 -14.96 -0.10
C TRP A 340 26.97 -14.24 0.15
N LYS A 341 27.86 -14.80 0.93
CA LYS A 341 29.20 -14.25 1.11
C LYS A 341 29.93 -14.12 -0.24
N ASP A 342 29.87 -15.14 -1.06
CA ASP A 342 30.52 -15.15 -2.37
C ASP A 342 29.86 -14.14 -3.33
N VAL A 343 28.51 -14.07 -3.32
CA VAL A 343 27.76 -13.11 -4.14
C VAL A 343 28.08 -11.67 -3.75
N PHE A 344 28.06 -11.35 -2.44
CA PHE A 344 28.35 -9.98 -1.96
C PHE A 344 29.77 -9.54 -2.34
N LYS A 345 30.75 -10.42 -2.21
CA LYS A 345 32.12 -10.14 -2.63
C LYS A 345 32.22 -9.84 -4.14
N SER A 346 31.53 -10.62 -4.97
CA SER A 346 31.49 -10.38 -6.43
C SER A 346 30.82 -9.04 -6.74
N LEU A 347 29.67 -8.78 -6.16
CA LEU A 347 28.87 -7.57 -6.43
C LEU A 347 29.55 -6.30 -5.95
N LYS A 348 30.25 -6.34 -4.81
CA LYS A 348 31.04 -5.19 -4.34
C LYS A 348 32.10 -4.78 -5.37
N THR A 349 32.69 -5.75 -6.03
CA THR A 349 33.70 -5.48 -7.08
C THR A 349 33.08 -4.98 -8.38
N ALA A 350 31.98 -5.64 -8.82
CA ALA A 350 31.36 -5.36 -10.12
C ALA A 350 30.52 -4.07 -10.11
N ALA A 351 29.83 -3.77 -9.00
CA ALA A 351 28.87 -2.67 -8.93
C ALA A 351 28.81 -2.04 -7.52
N PRO A 352 29.87 -1.38 -7.07
CA PRO A 352 29.95 -0.81 -5.71
C PRO A 352 28.99 0.35 -5.45
N HIS A 353 28.40 0.93 -6.49
CA HIS A 353 27.48 2.08 -6.43
C HIS A 353 26.02 1.67 -6.26
N ILE A 354 25.68 0.40 -6.54
CA ILE A 354 24.30 -0.10 -6.47
C ILE A 354 23.87 -0.21 -5.00
N GLN A 355 22.62 0.13 -4.72
CA GLN A 355 21.97 -0.14 -3.45
C GLN A 355 21.35 -1.53 -3.49
N TYR A 356 21.69 -2.37 -2.53
CA TYR A 356 21.10 -3.70 -2.38
C TYR A 356 19.97 -3.66 -1.36
N THR A 357 18.88 -4.39 -1.64
CA THR A 357 17.80 -4.61 -0.70
C THR A 357 17.73 -6.10 -0.36
N LEU A 358 17.89 -6.42 0.92
CA LEU A 358 17.89 -7.78 1.44
C LEU A 358 16.58 -8.06 2.18
N ARG A 359 15.85 -9.10 1.78
CA ARG A 359 14.57 -9.41 2.44
C ARG A 359 14.75 -10.14 3.75
N ALA A 360 14.10 -9.66 4.82
CA ALA A 360 14.22 -10.20 6.17
C ALA A 360 13.55 -11.58 6.37
N LYS A 361 12.62 -11.98 5.48
CA LYS A 361 11.87 -13.24 5.62
C LYS A 361 12.82 -14.45 5.69
N ASP A 362 12.86 -15.16 6.82
CA ASP A 362 13.71 -16.33 7.09
C ASP A 362 15.22 -16.11 6.82
N MET A 363 15.68 -14.86 6.76
CA MET A 363 17.09 -14.53 6.51
C MET A 363 17.92 -14.82 7.76
N PRO A 364 18.99 -15.65 7.67
CA PRO A 364 19.89 -15.88 8.79
C PRO A 364 20.67 -14.62 9.16
N GLU A 365 20.99 -14.48 10.44
CA GLU A 365 21.83 -13.37 10.95
C GLU A 365 23.24 -13.37 10.32
N SER A 366 23.78 -14.55 10.04
CA SER A 366 25.07 -14.75 9.35
C SER A 366 25.13 -14.10 7.96
N VAL A 367 24.03 -14.09 7.23
CA VAL A 367 23.94 -13.42 5.92
C VAL A 367 23.99 -11.90 6.08
N VAL A 368 23.32 -11.34 7.10
CA VAL A 368 23.41 -9.89 7.41
C VAL A 368 24.85 -9.54 7.78
N GLN A 369 25.50 -10.38 8.62
CA GLN A 369 26.89 -10.17 9.01
C GLN A 369 27.84 -10.25 7.80
N ALA A 370 27.63 -11.19 6.88
CA ALA A 370 28.41 -11.27 5.66
C ALA A 370 28.28 -10.01 4.78
N ALA A 371 27.09 -9.43 4.70
CA ALA A 371 26.87 -8.16 3.99
C ALA A 371 27.61 -6.99 4.64
N LEU A 372 27.62 -6.92 5.97
CA LEU A 372 28.37 -5.93 6.76
C LEU A 372 29.90 -6.11 6.58
N ASP A 373 30.39 -7.33 6.70
CA ASP A 373 31.83 -7.66 6.60
C ASP A 373 32.38 -7.33 5.21
N GLU A 374 31.62 -7.63 4.16
CA GLU A 374 31.97 -7.26 2.79
C GLU A 374 31.77 -5.76 2.51
N GLY A 375 31.03 -5.05 3.36
CA GLY A 375 30.80 -3.61 3.26
C GLY A 375 30.06 -3.20 1.99
N ILE A 376 29.03 -3.94 1.59
CA ILE A 376 28.12 -3.55 0.52
C ILE A 376 27.14 -2.47 1.02
N ASN A 377 26.65 -1.64 0.10
CA ASN A 377 25.63 -0.64 0.44
C ASN A 377 24.24 -1.32 0.42
N PHE A 378 23.66 -1.61 1.59
CA PHE A 378 22.41 -2.32 1.65
C PHE A 378 21.41 -1.76 2.67
N GLN A 379 20.15 -2.12 2.47
CA GLN A 379 19.05 -1.98 3.40
C GLN A 379 18.34 -3.32 3.59
N ILE A 380 17.58 -3.47 4.67
CA ILE A 380 16.78 -4.66 4.93
C ILE A 380 15.31 -4.34 4.67
N GLU A 381 14.70 -5.07 3.75
CA GLU A 381 13.26 -5.01 3.48
C GLU A 381 12.52 -5.95 4.43
N THR A 382 11.48 -5.45 5.06
CA THR A 382 10.61 -6.23 5.94
C THR A 382 9.15 -5.89 5.73
N LYS A 383 8.28 -6.83 6.09
CA LYS A 383 6.85 -6.71 5.89
C LYS A 383 6.17 -5.94 7.01
N TYR A 384 5.08 -5.29 6.66
CA TYR A 384 4.29 -4.47 7.56
C TYR A 384 3.22 -5.30 8.29
N TRP A 385 2.27 -5.82 7.56
CA TRP A 385 1.23 -6.74 8.05
C TRP A 385 1.29 -8.08 7.33
N MET A 386 2.43 -8.75 7.41
CA MET A 386 2.67 -9.98 6.67
C MET A 386 2.39 -9.79 5.16
N GLU A 387 1.49 -10.60 4.63
CA GLU A 387 1.06 -10.58 3.22
C GLU A 387 -0.25 -9.81 3.03
N LYS A 388 -0.60 -8.88 3.93
CA LYS A 388 -1.92 -8.24 3.97
C LYS A 388 -1.83 -6.74 4.15
N MET A 389 -2.85 -6.05 3.67
CA MET A 389 -3.07 -4.64 3.98
C MET A 389 -3.92 -4.53 5.25
N GLY A 390 -3.30 -4.72 6.42
CA GLY A 390 -3.95 -4.52 7.72
C GLY A 390 -4.04 -3.05 8.12
N MET A 391 -4.01 -2.78 9.43
CA MET A 391 -4.07 -1.41 9.96
C MET A 391 -2.77 -0.64 9.65
N PRO A 392 -2.76 0.70 9.63
CA PRO A 392 -1.62 1.52 9.20
C PRO A 392 -0.53 1.68 10.27
N TRP A 393 -0.19 0.61 10.97
CA TRP A 393 0.89 0.52 11.96
C TRP A 393 1.43 -0.90 12.02
N HIS A 394 2.59 -1.09 12.64
CA HIS A 394 3.11 -2.43 12.92
C HIS A 394 2.19 -3.16 13.88
N PRO A 395 1.88 -4.45 13.64
CA PRO A 395 1.11 -5.23 14.62
C PRO A 395 1.82 -5.20 15.98
N ALA A 396 1.04 -4.97 17.04
CA ALA A 396 1.58 -4.95 18.39
C ALA A 396 2.13 -6.33 18.81
N HIS A 397 1.62 -7.40 18.20
CA HIS A 397 2.12 -8.75 18.42
C HIS A 397 1.78 -9.65 17.23
N ILE A 398 2.78 -10.34 16.70
CA ILE A 398 2.57 -11.35 15.67
C ILE A 398 2.16 -12.68 16.32
N HIS A 399 1.36 -13.45 15.61
CA HIS A 399 0.92 -14.77 16.04
C HIS A 399 2.13 -15.68 16.39
N PRO A 400 2.12 -16.37 17.55
CA PRO A 400 3.26 -17.16 18.02
C PRO A 400 3.82 -18.16 17.01
N GLY A 401 2.97 -18.76 16.17
CA GLY A 401 3.40 -19.72 15.15
C GLY A 401 4.34 -19.18 14.08
N ASP A 402 4.39 -17.84 13.87
CA ASP A 402 5.26 -17.22 12.87
C ASP A 402 6.45 -16.49 13.47
N GLN A 403 6.45 -16.23 14.78
CA GLN A 403 7.57 -15.59 15.45
C GLN A 403 8.82 -16.47 15.45
N MET A 404 8.64 -17.77 15.62
CA MET A 404 9.73 -18.74 15.75
C MET A 404 10.60 -18.83 14.51
N SER A 405 10.02 -18.66 13.32
CA SER A 405 10.69 -18.82 12.03
C SER A 405 11.12 -17.49 11.40
N ARG A 406 10.82 -16.36 11.99
CA ARG A 406 10.96 -15.01 11.34
C ARG A 406 10.26 -14.93 9.97
N ARG A 407 9.36 -15.87 9.71
CA ARG A 407 8.79 -16.03 8.36
C ARG A 407 8.09 -14.79 7.87
N GLN A 408 7.42 -14.09 8.79
CA GLN A 408 6.55 -12.96 8.44
C GLN A 408 6.94 -11.68 9.22
N GLY A 409 8.00 -11.77 10.03
CA GLY A 409 8.38 -10.70 10.92
C GLY A 409 9.69 -10.04 10.55
N TYR A 410 10.03 -9.10 11.35
CA TYR A 410 11.27 -8.35 11.33
C TYR A 410 12.04 -8.51 12.64
N ALA A 411 11.36 -9.02 13.64
CA ALA A 411 11.89 -9.44 14.95
C ALA A 411 13.22 -8.73 15.33
N ASP A 412 14.29 -9.51 15.37
CA ASP A 412 15.63 -9.11 15.78
C ASP A 412 16.36 -8.21 14.75
N MET A 413 15.79 -7.97 13.55
CA MET A 413 16.36 -7.02 12.59
C MET A 413 16.24 -5.56 13.05
N LEU A 414 15.31 -5.24 13.96
CA LEU A 414 15.14 -3.91 14.55
C LEU A 414 15.97 -3.73 15.83
N ARG A 415 17.26 -3.96 15.73
CA ARG A 415 18.19 -4.00 16.88
C ARG A 415 19.31 -2.98 16.78
N TYR A 416 20.00 -2.77 17.89
CA TYR A 416 21.23 -1.98 17.97
C TYR A 416 22.44 -2.85 18.35
N PRO A 417 23.64 -2.55 17.84
CA PRO A 417 23.92 -1.51 16.85
C PRO A 417 23.22 -1.82 15.52
N GLN A 418 22.84 -0.77 14.76
CA GLN A 418 22.19 -0.91 13.48
C GLN A 418 23.00 -0.15 12.41
N ASP A 419 23.68 -0.90 11.57
CA ASP A 419 24.54 -0.39 10.50
C ASP A 419 23.89 -0.54 9.11
N TYR A 420 22.55 -0.60 9.07
CA TYR A 420 21.72 -0.69 7.87
C TYR A 420 20.41 0.08 8.05
N LYS A 421 19.76 0.41 6.94
CA LYS A 421 18.43 1.03 6.90
C LYS A 421 17.34 -0.02 6.82
N ILE A 422 16.11 0.34 7.20
CA ILE A 422 14.93 -0.49 7.03
C ILE A 422 14.07 0.05 5.89
N ALA A 423 13.70 -0.84 4.99
CA ALA A 423 12.68 -0.61 3.96
C ALA A 423 11.37 -1.30 4.41
N TRP A 424 10.31 -0.53 4.61
CA TRP A 424 9.02 -1.04 5.07
C TRP A 424 8.12 -1.38 3.89
N ARG A 425 7.80 -2.66 3.73
CA ARG A 425 6.95 -3.14 2.66
C ARG A 425 5.51 -3.34 3.11
N LEU A 426 4.59 -2.68 2.46
CA LEU A 426 3.16 -2.96 2.55
C LEU A 426 2.82 -4.05 1.53
N TRP A 427 2.87 -5.30 1.99
CA TRP A 427 2.59 -6.45 1.15
C TRP A 427 1.10 -6.55 0.82
N SER A 428 0.80 -7.07 -0.36
CA SER A 428 -0.58 -7.29 -0.85
C SER A 428 -1.47 -6.05 -0.86
N ALA A 429 -0.91 -4.87 -0.71
CA ALA A 429 -1.67 -3.65 -0.94
C ALA A 429 -2.29 -3.64 -2.33
N GLY A 430 -1.62 -4.27 -3.31
CA GLY A 430 -2.02 -4.30 -4.69
C GLY A 430 -2.23 -5.67 -5.32
N THR A 431 -1.46 -6.67 -4.92
CA THR A 431 -1.39 -7.96 -5.65
C THR A 431 -2.76 -8.60 -5.92
N VAL A 432 -3.68 -8.54 -4.98
CA VAL A 432 -5.06 -9.05 -5.12
C VAL A 432 -6.10 -7.94 -5.00
N LYS A 433 -5.70 -6.70 -5.17
CA LYS A 433 -6.57 -5.55 -5.04
C LYS A 433 -7.48 -5.43 -6.25
N THR A 434 -8.77 -5.62 -6.04
CA THR A 434 -9.82 -5.55 -7.06
C THR A 434 -10.59 -4.24 -6.98
N LEU A 435 -11.02 -3.90 -5.77
CA LEU A 435 -11.87 -2.76 -5.50
C LEU A 435 -11.04 -1.49 -5.32
N LEU A 436 -11.62 -0.33 -5.60
CA LEU A 436 -10.97 0.96 -5.41
C LEU A 436 -10.56 1.17 -3.96
N TRP A 437 -9.49 1.91 -3.78
CA TRP A 437 -8.96 2.27 -2.47
C TRP A 437 -8.24 3.62 -2.55
N GLY A 438 -8.39 4.43 -1.49
CA GLY A 438 -7.67 5.69 -1.31
C GLY A 438 -8.12 6.39 -0.04
N SER A 439 -7.24 6.44 0.98
CA SER A 439 -7.48 7.17 2.22
C SER A 439 -6.24 7.96 2.62
N PRO A 440 -6.29 9.31 2.55
CA PRO A 440 -5.18 10.16 2.99
C PRO A 440 -4.80 9.93 4.45
N GLU A 441 -5.78 9.69 5.32
CA GLU A 441 -5.53 9.45 6.73
C GLU A 441 -4.80 8.13 6.98
N TYR A 442 -5.20 7.06 6.28
CA TYR A 442 -4.48 5.78 6.33
C TYR A 442 -3.03 5.96 5.86
N ALA A 443 -2.83 6.58 4.70
CA ALA A 443 -1.49 6.82 4.17
C ALA A 443 -0.62 7.64 5.13
N ARG A 444 -1.17 8.67 5.77
CA ARG A 444 -0.46 9.51 6.76
C ARG A 444 0.03 8.68 7.95
N ARG A 445 -0.84 7.83 8.52
CA ARG A 445 -0.46 6.97 9.65
C ARG A 445 0.56 5.91 9.24
N PHE A 446 0.38 5.31 8.08
CA PHE A 446 1.33 4.35 7.53
C PHE A 446 2.72 4.98 7.36
N ILE A 447 2.81 6.13 6.69
CA ILE A 447 4.07 6.84 6.46
C ILE A 447 4.71 7.27 7.79
N GLY A 448 3.92 7.74 8.76
CA GLY A 448 4.42 8.07 10.10
C GLY A 448 5.08 6.88 10.79
N SER A 449 4.48 5.68 10.69
CA SER A 449 5.04 4.47 11.30
C SER A 449 6.19 3.85 10.50
N ALA A 450 6.33 4.15 9.21
CA ALA A 450 7.45 3.68 8.37
C ALA A 450 8.82 4.29 8.76
N LYS A 451 8.85 5.25 9.67
CA LYS A 451 10.10 5.83 10.21
C LYS A 451 10.73 5.02 11.34
N LEU A 452 10.06 3.99 11.81
CA LEU A 452 10.56 3.14 12.88
C LEU A 452 11.95 2.57 12.51
N TYR A 453 12.91 2.63 13.47
CA TYR A 453 14.30 2.21 13.28
C TYR A 453 15.01 2.84 12.07
N ASN A 454 14.94 4.17 11.97
CA ASN A 454 15.54 4.94 10.88
C ASN A 454 15.09 4.46 9.49
N GLY A 455 13.85 3.97 9.37
CA GLY A 455 13.23 3.63 8.09
C GLY A 455 13.19 4.88 7.21
N ASP A 456 13.73 4.77 6.01
CA ASP A 456 13.78 5.84 5.02
C ASP A 456 13.20 5.43 3.66
N THR A 457 12.67 4.22 3.61
CA THR A 457 12.09 3.59 2.41
C THR A 457 10.76 2.94 2.76
N TYR A 458 9.75 3.15 1.91
CA TYR A 458 8.59 2.27 1.87
C TYR A 458 8.40 1.70 0.46
N GLN A 459 7.83 0.48 0.40
CA GLN A 459 7.49 -0.21 -0.83
C GLN A 459 6.00 -0.55 -0.82
N LEU A 460 5.32 -0.23 -1.91
CA LEU A 460 3.92 -0.57 -2.15
C LEU A 460 3.84 -1.48 -3.36
N GLU A 461 3.07 -2.56 -3.28
CA GLU A 461 2.73 -3.30 -4.48
C GLU A 461 1.68 -2.56 -5.30
N GLU A 462 1.86 -2.55 -6.62
CA GLU A 462 0.88 -1.95 -7.51
C GLU A 462 -0.48 -2.64 -7.36
N PRO A 463 -1.59 -1.88 -7.32
CA PRO A 463 -2.92 -2.46 -7.44
C PRO A 463 -3.11 -2.99 -8.87
N SER A 464 -3.03 -4.29 -9.03
CA SER A 464 -3.08 -4.91 -10.36
C SER A 464 -4.11 -6.02 -10.46
N ALA A 465 -4.72 -6.41 -9.32
CA ALA A 465 -5.54 -7.62 -9.25
C ALA A 465 -4.78 -8.76 -9.90
N THR A 466 -3.72 -9.24 -9.26
CA THR A 466 -2.73 -10.20 -9.78
C THR A 466 -3.32 -11.18 -10.77
N LYS A 467 -3.08 -10.94 -12.03
CA LYS A 467 -3.67 -11.70 -13.10
C LYS A 467 -2.79 -12.88 -13.46
N MET A 468 -3.42 -14.02 -13.70
CA MET A 468 -2.81 -15.13 -14.39
C MET A 468 -1.69 -15.84 -13.64
N LEU A 469 -1.54 -15.61 -12.32
CA LEU A 469 -0.60 -16.39 -11.53
C LEU A 469 -0.93 -17.88 -11.68
N THR A 470 0.06 -18.67 -12.07
CA THR A 470 -0.05 -20.13 -12.33
C THR A 470 -0.91 -20.57 -13.50
N MET A 471 -1.40 -19.64 -14.30
CA MET A 471 -1.94 -20.01 -15.61
C MET A 471 -0.80 -20.35 -16.58
N PRO A 472 -1.04 -21.15 -17.63
CA PRO A 472 -0.06 -21.35 -18.67
C PRO A 472 0.45 -20.01 -19.23
N HIS A 473 1.75 -19.89 -19.42
CA HIS A 473 2.37 -18.61 -19.80
C HIS A 473 2.03 -18.11 -21.21
N ASP A 474 1.36 -18.92 -22.02
CA ASP A 474 0.79 -18.57 -23.32
C ASP A 474 -0.72 -18.26 -23.26
N ALA A 475 -1.36 -18.42 -22.09
CA ALA A 475 -2.78 -18.13 -21.94
C ALA A 475 -3.07 -16.63 -22.11
N GLU A 476 -4.21 -16.33 -22.76
CA GLU A 476 -4.65 -14.94 -22.91
C GLU A 476 -5.06 -14.32 -21.57
N PRO A 477 -4.58 -13.10 -21.25
CA PRO A 477 -5.00 -12.38 -20.07
C PRO A 477 -6.49 -12.03 -20.12
N PHE A 478 -7.15 -12.10 -18.98
CA PHE A 478 -8.53 -11.60 -18.86
C PHE A 478 -8.54 -10.14 -18.39
N GLU A 479 -9.61 -9.43 -18.74
CA GLU A 479 -9.86 -8.09 -18.20
C GLU A 479 -10.63 -8.16 -16.88
N LEU A 480 -10.36 -7.20 -15.98
CA LEU A 480 -11.02 -7.13 -14.67
C LEU A 480 -12.52 -6.81 -14.81
N LEU A 481 -12.84 -5.85 -15.68
CA LEU A 481 -14.20 -5.40 -15.95
C LEU A 481 -14.72 -6.00 -17.25
N ASP A 482 -16.03 -6.18 -17.35
CA ASP A 482 -16.67 -6.46 -18.62
C ASP A 482 -16.35 -5.34 -19.64
N PRO A 483 -16.02 -5.64 -20.90
CA PRO A 483 -15.58 -4.64 -21.88
C PRO A 483 -16.52 -3.45 -22.05
N LYS A 484 -17.84 -3.61 -21.86
CA LYS A 484 -18.82 -2.52 -21.95
C LYS A 484 -18.69 -1.47 -20.84
N TYR A 485 -18.03 -1.81 -19.73
CA TYR A 485 -17.79 -0.93 -18.61
C TYR A 485 -16.35 -0.44 -18.52
N GLN A 486 -15.48 -0.90 -19.45
CA GLN A 486 -14.08 -0.46 -19.49
C GLN A 486 -14.01 1.06 -19.71
N TYR A 487 -13.19 1.75 -18.89
CA TYR A 487 -13.02 3.20 -18.94
C TYR A 487 -11.57 3.65 -18.87
N TYR A 488 -10.63 2.73 -18.67
CA TYR A 488 -9.20 2.96 -18.66
C TYR A 488 -8.51 2.18 -19.77
N THR A 489 -7.35 2.65 -20.21
CA THR A 489 -6.51 1.94 -21.19
C THR A 489 -5.56 0.99 -20.48
N TYR A 490 -4.98 1.46 -19.39
CA TYR A 490 -4.04 0.70 -18.56
C TYR A 490 -4.57 0.58 -17.14
N GLU A 491 -4.35 -0.56 -16.51
CA GLU A 491 -4.94 -0.89 -15.21
C GLU A 491 -4.58 0.11 -14.10
N PHE A 492 -3.36 0.69 -14.10
CA PHE A 492 -2.97 1.67 -13.09
C PHE A 492 -3.84 2.95 -13.11
N GLU A 493 -4.44 3.29 -14.25
CA GLU A 493 -5.34 4.45 -14.38
C GLU A 493 -6.60 4.30 -13.52
N ARG A 494 -7.03 3.04 -13.24
CA ARG A 494 -8.16 2.74 -12.36
C ARG A 494 -7.88 3.17 -10.91
N TRP A 495 -6.68 2.93 -10.42
CA TRP A 495 -6.29 3.20 -9.03
C TRP A 495 -5.54 4.52 -8.85
N TRP A 496 -5.82 5.53 -9.68
CA TRP A 496 -5.14 6.82 -9.65
C TRP A 496 -5.09 7.44 -8.25
N HIS A 497 -6.17 7.31 -7.44
CA HIS A 497 -6.24 7.87 -6.09
C HIS A 497 -5.36 7.13 -5.08
N PHE A 498 -5.17 5.83 -5.22
CA PHE A 498 -4.20 5.05 -4.45
C PHE A 498 -2.78 5.63 -4.61
N TYR A 499 -2.33 5.79 -5.84
CA TYR A 499 -1.01 6.36 -6.11
C TYR A 499 -0.91 7.81 -5.64
N GLN A 500 -1.95 8.59 -5.82
CA GLN A 500 -1.99 9.98 -5.40
C GLN A 500 -1.80 10.13 -3.89
N VAL A 501 -2.55 9.38 -3.07
CA VAL A 501 -2.46 9.53 -1.61
C VAL A 501 -1.16 9.02 -1.04
N PHE A 502 -0.68 7.85 -1.48
CA PHE A 502 0.57 7.32 -0.95
C PHE A 502 1.79 8.12 -1.40
N GLY A 503 1.88 8.47 -2.66
CA GLY A 503 3.02 9.21 -3.18
C GLY A 503 3.12 10.62 -2.60
N ARG A 504 2.00 11.35 -2.62
CA ARG A 504 1.96 12.72 -2.11
C ARG A 504 2.18 12.82 -0.61
N ILE A 505 1.55 11.95 0.18
CA ILE A 505 1.73 11.92 1.64
C ILE A 505 3.10 11.36 2.03
N GLY A 506 3.65 10.42 1.27
CA GLY A 506 5.03 9.97 1.44
C GLY A 506 6.08 11.05 1.20
N TYR A 507 5.74 12.06 0.39
CA TYR A 507 6.56 13.25 0.19
C TYR A 507 6.30 14.33 1.23
N ASN A 508 5.04 14.60 1.59
CA ASN A 508 4.66 15.59 2.60
C ASN A 508 3.43 15.12 3.39
N LEU A 509 3.61 14.80 4.67
CA LEU A 509 2.52 14.34 5.55
C LEU A 509 1.34 15.32 5.62
N TYR A 510 1.61 16.62 5.45
CA TYR A 510 0.63 17.71 5.52
C TYR A 510 0.16 18.18 4.14
N GLN A 511 0.22 17.28 3.13
CA GLN A 511 -0.20 17.58 1.76
C GLN A 511 -1.59 18.23 1.74
N SER A 512 -1.73 19.32 0.97
CA SER A 512 -3.01 19.99 0.78
C SER A 512 -4.06 19.05 0.18
N PRO A 513 -5.27 19.00 0.73
CA PRO A 513 -6.37 18.21 0.19
C PRO A 513 -6.81 18.66 -1.22
N ASP A 514 -6.43 19.84 -1.69
CA ASP A 514 -6.72 20.30 -3.05
C ASP A 514 -6.22 19.34 -4.12
N ILE A 515 -5.13 18.59 -3.83
CA ILE A 515 -4.54 17.64 -4.77
C ILE A 515 -5.57 16.60 -5.21
N TRP A 516 -6.31 16.03 -4.28
CA TRP A 516 -7.36 15.05 -4.60
C TRP A 516 -8.74 15.69 -4.79
N ASN A 517 -9.08 16.76 -4.09
CA ASN A 517 -10.37 17.45 -4.25
C ASN A 517 -10.58 17.88 -5.72
N LYS A 518 -9.59 18.53 -6.32
CA LYS A 518 -9.65 18.99 -7.71
C LYS A 518 -9.72 17.86 -8.72
N GLU A 519 -9.04 16.75 -8.45
CA GLU A 519 -9.11 15.59 -9.33
C GLU A 519 -10.48 14.89 -9.26
N PHE A 520 -11.06 14.77 -8.06
CA PHE A 520 -12.44 14.30 -7.90
C PHE A 520 -13.44 15.24 -8.60
N GLU A 521 -13.32 16.56 -8.43
CA GLU A 521 -14.17 17.56 -9.10
C GLU A 521 -14.10 17.39 -10.63
N ARG A 522 -12.89 17.23 -11.18
CA ARG A 522 -12.66 17.05 -12.61
C ARG A 522 -13.32 15.77 -13.16
N ARG A 523 -13.28 14.68 -12.41
CA ARG A 523 -13.81 13.36 -12.82
C ARG A 523 -15.30 13.23 -12.62
N PHE A 524 -15.83 13.75 -11.51
CA PHE A 524 -17.17 13.44 -11.04
C PHE A 524 -18.08 14.67 -10.86
N GLY A 525 -17.59 15.89 -11.10
CA GLY A 525 -18.37 17.11 -11.00
C GLY A 525 -19.07 17.25 -9.66
N ALA A 526 -20.37 17.48 -9.67
CA ALA A 526 -21.18 17.69 -8.46
C ALA A 526 -21.24 16.49 -7.50
N ALA A 527 -20.94 15.28 -7.99
CA ALA A 527 -20.90 14.09 -7.15
C ALA A 527 -19.56 13.92 -6.40
N ALA A 528 -18.54 14.68 -6.75
CA ALA A 528 -17.17 14.58 -6.24
C ALA A 528 -17.06 14.52 -4.70
N PRO A 529 -17.63 15.46 -3.91
CA PRO A 529 -17.44 15.48 -2.46
C PRO A 529 -18.01 14.22 -1.79
N PHE A 530 -19.10 13.68 -2.32
CA PHE A 530 -19.74 12.47 -1.78
C PHE A 530 -18.93 11.21 -2.11
N LEU A 531 -18.46 11.07 -3.36
CA LEU A 531 -17.64 9.93 -3.78
C LEU A 531 -16.29 9.93 -3.06
N GLN A 532 -15.64 11.07 -2.94
CA GLN A 532 -14.39 11.20 -2.22
C GLN A 532 -14.55 10.76 -0.75
N GLN A 533 -15.55 11.28 -0.05
CA GLN A 533 -15.80 10.91 1.34
C GLN A 533 -16.15 9.42 1.46
N ALA A 534 -16.94 8.87 0.55
CA ALA A 534 -17.29 7.45 0.52
C ALA A 534 -16.05 6.56 0.33
N ILE A 535 -15.16 6.89 -0.61
CA ILE A 535 -13.91 6.14 -0.84
C ILE A 535 -13.01 6.23 0.39
N HIS A 536 -12.84 7.41 1.00
CA HIS A 536 -12.00 7.58 2.18
C HIS A 536 -12.50 6.73 3.36
N GLN A 537 -13.81 6.66 3.58
CA GLN A 537 -14.41 5.82 4.64
C GLN A 537 -14.34 4.34 4.30
N ALA A 538 -14.75 3.95 3.09
CA ALA A 538 -14.76 2.55 2.65
C ALA A 538 -13.35 1.93 2.64
N SER A 539 -12.31 2.74 2.44
CA SER A 539 -10.92 2.28 2.44
C SER A 539 -10.44 1.70 3.78
N TRP A 540 -11.15 1.91 4.89
CA TRP A 540 -10.84 1.33 6.19
C TRP A 540 -11.50 -0.02 6.43
N ILE A 541 -12.47 -0.44 5.59
CA ILE A 541 -13.23 -1.69 5.76
C ILE A 541 -12.28 -2.89 5.68
N LEU A 542 -11.52 -3.00 4.59
CA LEU A 542 -10.60 -4.12 4.40
C LEU A 542 -9.48 -4.19 5.45
N PRO A 543 -8.78 -3.10 5.78
CA PRO A 543 -7.80 -3.11 6.87
C PRO A 543 -8.36 -3.60 8.21
N ARG A 544 -9.58 -3.22 8.56
CA ARG A 544 -10.23 -3.68 9.78
C ARG A 544 -10.58 -5.17 9.73
N ILE A 545 -11.10 -5.65 8.60
CA ILE A 545 -11.40 -7.07 8.40
C ILE A 545 -10.10 -7.87 8.46
N GLU A 546 -9.05 -7.47 7.76
CA GLU A 546 -7.74 -8.12 7.75
C GLU A 546 -7.10 -8.18 9.14
N ALA A 547 -7.26 -7.14 9.95
CA ALA A 547 -6.69 -7.10 11.29
C ALA A 547 -7.46 -7.97 12.29
N HIS A 548 -8.79 -8.04 12.21
CA HIS A 548 -9.64 -8.62 13.27
C HIS A 548 -10.36 -9.91 12.88
N CYS A 549 -10.85 -10.02 11.64
CA CYS A 549 -11.78 -11.07 11.21
C CYS A 549 -11.23 -11.95 10.09
N PHE A 550 -9.92 -11.94 9.86
CA PHE A 550 -9.25 -12.70 8.83
C PHE A 550 -8.24 -13.68 9.44
N HIS A 551 -8.03 -14.83 8.79
CA HIS A 551 -7.04 -15.78 9.24
C HIS A 551 -5.63 -15.18 9.25
N TYR A 552 -4.94 -15.30 10.38
CA TYR A 552 -3.56 -14.83 10.53
C TYR A 552 -2.62 -15.46 9.48
N ASN A 553 -2.60 -16.77 9.38
CA ASN A 553 -1.76 -17.54 8.45
C ASN A 553 -2.26 -17.43 7.00
N GLY A 554 -2.65 -16.24 6.56
CA GLY A 554 -3.18 -16.08 5.24
C GLY A 554 -2.21 -15.35 4.35
N PHE A 555 -1.51 -16.09 3.54
CA PHE A 555 -1.13 -15.58 2.24
C PHE A 555 -2.44 -15.27 1.52
N PRO A 556 -2.73 -14.04 1.03
CA PRO A 556 -4.02 -13.76 0.39
C PRO A 556 -4.36 -14.73 -0.73
N LEU A 557 -3.32 -15.18 -1.44
CA LEU A 557 -3.44 -16.14 -2.52
C LEU A 557 -3.69 -17.58 -2.05
N SER A 558 -3.44 -17.89 -0.78
CA SER A 558 -3.51 -19.27 -0.26
C SER A 558 -4.62 -19.52 0.74
N ARG A 559 -5.12 -18.51 1.43
CA ARG A 559 -6.11 -18.69 2.52
C ARG A 559 -7.30 -17.75 2.44
N GLY A 560 -7.45 -17.07 1.35
CA GLY A 560 -8.61 -16.26 1.11
C GLY A 560 -8.25 -14.81 0.81
N TRP A 561 -9.17 -14.20 0.17
CA TRP A 561 -9.09 -12.88 -0.39
C TRP A 561 -10.24 -12.04 0.16
N ALA A 562 -9.91 -11.11 1.07
CA ALA A 562 -10.89 -10.40 1.88
C ALA A 562 -11.95 -9.64 1.06
N GLU A 563 -11.59 -9.16 -0.14
CA GLU A 563 -12.53 -8.45 -1.02
C GLU A 563 -13.60 -9.38 -1.63
N LYS A 564 -13.32 -10.68 -1.74
CA LYS A 564 -14.16 -11.61 -2.50
C LYS A 564 -14.62 -12.82 -1.68
N GLN A 565 -13.86 -13.25 -0.68
CA GLN A 565 -14.12 -14.52 -0.01
C GLN A 565 -14.77 -14.34 1.36
N PRO A 566 -15.71 -15.25 1.71
CA PRO A 566 -16.43 -15.19 2.97
C PRO A 566 -15.65 -15.67 4.20
N GLN A 567 -14.39 -16.07 4.05
CA GLN A 567 -13.54 -16.59 5.13
C GLN A 567 -14.00 -17.93 5.73
N GLY A 568 -14.51 -18.81 4.89
CA GLY A 568 -14.93 -20.15 5.27
C GLY A 568 -16.40 -20.27 5.69
N LYS A 569 -16.82 -21.49 6.07
CA LYS A 569 -18.12 -21.73 6.70
C LYS A 569 -18.14 -21.12 8.10
N LEU A 570 -19.33 -20.93 8.69
CA LEU A 570 -19.46 -20.29 10.02
C LEU A 570 -18.60 -20.95 11.09
N GLN A 571 -18.55 -22.28 11.11
CA GLN A 571 -17.74 -23.03 12.07
C GLN A 571 -16.24 -22.67 11.97
N GLN A 572 -15.74 -22.50 10.75
CA GLN A 572 -14.36 -22.10 10.49
C GLN A 572 -14.14 -20.63 10.81
N TYR A 573 -15.05 -19.76 10.38
CA TYR A 573 -15.02 -18.34 10.69
C TYR A 573 -14.96 -18.09 12.20
N ALA A 574 -15.77 -18.81 12.97
CA ALA A 574 -15.83 -18.71 14.44
C ALA A 574 -14.52 -19.10 15.15
N THR A 575 -13.57 -19.73 14.47
CA THR A 575 -12.25 -20.10 15.01
C THR A 575 -11.14 -19.12 14.62
N ILE A 576 -11.46 -18.04 13.90
CA ILE A 576 -10.47 -17.05 13.51
C ILE A 576 -9.86 -16.41 14.74
N VAL A 577 -8.53 -16.36 14.76
CA VAL A 577 -7.72 -15.57 15.69
C VAL A 577 -7.29 -14.31 14.96
N SER A 578 -7.40 -13.15 15.61
CA SER A 578 -7.03 -11.87 15.03
C SER A 578 -5.55 -11.80 14.65
N ASN A 579 -5.20 -10.94 13.70
CA ASN A 579 -3.80 -10.75 13.27
C ASN A 579 -2.96 -9.94 14.27
N ASP A 580 -3.58 -9.22 15.20
CA ASP A 580 -2.92 -8.58 16.33
C ASP A 580 -3.63 -8.96 17.63
N ILE A 581 -3.22 -10.07 18.20
CA ILE A 581 -3.84 -10.67 19.41
C ILE A 581 -3.70 -9.82 20.67
N GLN A 582 -2.92 -8.76 20.65
CA GLN A 582 -2.78 -7.86 21.81
C GLN A 582 -3.74 -6.67 21.75
N VAL A 583 -4.22 -6.33 20.56
CA VAL A 583 -5.15 -5.21 20.34
C VAL A 583 -6.58 -5.71 20.13
N PHE A 584 -6.76 -6.85 19.46
CA PHE A 584 -8.06 -7.39 19.09
C PHE A 584 -8.32 -8.73 19.80
N ALA A 585 -9.49 -8.86 20.41
CA ALA A 585 -9.95 -10.10 20.99
C ALA A 585 -10.50 -11.05 19.91
N SER A 586 -10.40 -12.36 20.12
CA SER A 586 -11.04 -13.35 19.26
C SER A 586 -12.54 -13.53 19.60
N PHE A 587 -13.31 -14.17 18.70
CA PHE A 587 -14.71 -14.55 18.98
C PHE A 587 -14.83 -15.44 20.19
N ASP A 588 -13.87 -16.31 20.42
CA ASP A 588 -13.84 -17.24 21.55
C ASP A 588 -13.54 -16.53 22.87
N GLU A 589 -12.61 -15.54 22.87
CA GLU A 589 -12.34 -14.69 24.04
C GLU A 589 -13.61 -13.91 24.45
N GLU A 590 -14.32 -13.30 23.51
CA GLU A 590 -15.56 -12.60 23.81
C GLU A 590 -16.65 -13.53 24.32
N ALA A 591 -16.87 -14.70 23.69
CA ALA A 591 -17.82 -15.70 24.17
C ALA A 591 -17.49 -16.16 25.61
N GLN A 592 -16.21 -16.33 25.92
CA GLN A 592 -15.76 -16.68 27.27
C GLN A 592 -16.05 -15.57 28.29
N LEU A 593 -15.85 -14.30 27.94
CA LEU A 593 -16.19 -13.17 28.80
C LEU A 593 -17.68 -13.14 29.14
N LEU A 594 -18.53 -13.44 28.17
CA LEU A 594 -19.98 -13.46 28.36
C LEU A 594 -20.45 -14.57 29.31
N ILE A 595 -19.77 -15.72 29.38
CA ILE A 595 -20.16 -16.90 30.20
C ILE A 595 -19.73 -16.73 31.68
N VAL A 596 -18.86 -15.76 32.03
CA VAL A 596 -18.34 -15.62 33.40
C VAL A 596 -19.48 -15.38 34.41
N PRO A 597 -19.67 -16.26 35.45
CA PRO A 597 -20.71 -16.06 36.45
C PRO A 597 -20.43 -14.79 37.27
N GLU A 598 -21.49 -14.04 37.60
CA GLU A 598 -21.48 -12.91 38.55
C GLU A 598 -20.89 -13.27 39.94
N THR A 599 -20.83 -14.54 40.25
CA THR A 599 -20.32 -15.08 41.53
C THR A 599 -18.83 -15.33 41.58
N SER A 600 -18.06 -15.03 40.50
CA SER A 600 -16.59 -15.21 40.48
C SER A 600 -15.90 -14.30 41.48
N ARG A 601 -14.89 -14.86 42.23
CA ARG A 601 -14.08 -14.05 43.17
C ARG A 601 -13.45 -12.84 42.48
N PRO A 602 -13.44 -11.67 43.11
CA PRO A 602 -12.95 -10.43 42.47
C PRO A 602 -11.59 -10.53 41.79
N ALA A 603 -10.62 -11.20 42.39
CA ALA A 603 -9.29 -11.40 41.85
C ALA A 603 -9.27 -12.20 40.55
N ARG A 604 -10.09 -13.27 40.41
CA ARG A 604 -10.19 -14.05 39.18
C ARG A 604 -10.99 -13.35 38.10
N GLN A 605 -11.85 -12.42 38.46
CA GLN A 605 -12.59 -11.60 37.49
C GLN A 605 -11.64 -10.59 36.83
N GLU A 606 -10.78 -9.91 37.61
CA GLU A 606 -9.77 -8.97 37.05
C GLU A 606 -8.77 -9.63 36.09
N GLU A 607 -8.40 -10.88 36.32
CA GLU A 607 -7.50 -11.65 35.44
C GLU A 607 -8.14 -11.98 34.08
N ARG A 608 -9.48 -11.97 33.97
CA ARG A 608 -10.24 -12.32 32.76
C ARG A 608 -10.71 -11.10 31.97
N GLU A 609 -10.75 -9.92 32.61
CA GLU A 609 -11.14 -8.68 31.94
C GLU A 609 -10.09 -8.27 30.91
N THR A 610 -10.54 -7.79 29.76
CA THR A 610 -9.67 -7.35 28.69
C THR A 610 -10.05 -5.94 28.23
N ALA A 611 -9.02 -5.13 27.94
CA ALA A 611 -9.18 -3.84 27.27
C ALA A 611 -9.04 -3.95 25.72
N LYS A 612 -8.81 -5.17 25.20
CA LYS A 612 -8.76 -5.41 23.76
C LYS A 612 -10.06 -5.02 23.09
N LEU A 613 -9.99 -4.63 21.83
CA LEU A 613 -11.16 -4.34 21.04
C LEU A 613 -11.94 -5.64 20.78
N LEU A 614 -13.17 -5.70 21.27
CA LEU A 614 -14.04 -6.87 21.13
C LEU A 614 -14.59 -6.98 19.69
N PRO A 615 -14.81 -8.21 19.18
CA PRO A 615 -15.49 -8.45 17.91
C PRO A 615 -16.86 -7.75 17.79
N SER A 616 -17.67 -7.71 18.86
CA SER A 616 -18.95 -6.98 18.89
C SER A 616 -18.81 -5.49 18.56
N ILE A 617 -17.74 -4.85 19.04
CA ILE A 617 -17.45 -3.43 18.71
C ILE A 617 -17.10 -3.27 17.23
N THR A 618 -16.29 -4.18 16.69
CA THR A 618 -15.99 -4.20 15.25
C THR A 618 -17.24 -4.46 14.40
N SER A 619 -18.16 -5.34 14.85
CA SER A 619 -19.45 -5.56 14.20
C SER A 619 -20.26 -4.26 14.05
N VAL A 620 -20.37 -3.49 15.14
CA VAL A 620 -21.09 -2.20 15.13
C VAL A 620 -20.39 -1.19 14.24
N TRP A 621 -19.07 -1.07 14.32
CA TRP A 621 -18.28 -0.18 13.48
C TRP A 621 -18.49 -0.47 11.99
N LEU A 622 -18.46 -1.74 11.58
CA LEU A 622 -18.70 -2.16 10.20
C LEU A 622 -20.11 -1.81 9.73
N ARG A 623 -21.13 -1.91 10.60
CA ARG A 623 -22.50 -1.49 10.30
C ARG A 623 -22.56 0.01 10.08
N GLU A 624 -22.00 0.81 11.00
CA GLU A 624 -22.01 2.27 10.95
C GLU A 624 -21.30 2.80 9.67
N VAL A 625 -20.16 2.22 9.31
CA VAL A 625 -19.46 2.55 8.07
C VAL A 625 -20.29 2.17 6.83
N SER A 626 -20.93 0.99 6.83
CA SER A 626 -21.82 0.57 5.75
C SER A 626 -22.96 1.55 5.55
N GLU A 627 -23.65 1.94 6.63
CA GLU A 627 -24.75 2.92 6.60
C GLU A 627 -24.30 4.29 6.07
N SER A 628 -23.15 4.78 6.55
CA SER A 628 -22.56 6.05 6.10
C SER A 628 -22.18 6.03 4.61
N VAL A 629 -21.50 4.98 4.17
CA VAL A 629 -21.10 4.84 2.76
C VAL A 629 -22.33 4.75 1.85
N ASN A 630 -23.38 4.01 2.26
CA ASN A 630 -24.63 3.93 1.49
C ASN A 630 -25.37 5.28 1.40
N ASP A 631 -25.34 6.09 2.46
CA ASP A 631 -25.90 7.45 2.40
C ASP A 631 -25.14 8.34 1.41
N LEU A 632 -23.80 8.27 1.42
CA LEU A 632 -22.94 9.00 0.49
C LEU A 632 -23.13 8.52 -0.96
N ILE A 633 -23.31 7.22 -1.20
CA ILE A 633 -23.65 6.68 -2.52
C ILE A 633 -24.95 7.30 -3.04
N ARG A 634 -26.01 7.31 -2.23
CA ARG A 634 -27.29 7.93 -2.62
C ARG A 634 -27.14 9.41 -2.97
N LYS A 635 -26.38 10.15 -2.17
CA LYS A 635 -26.09 11.58 -2.43
C LYS A 635 -25.31 11.75 -3.74
N ALA A 636 -24.30 10.92 -3.99
CA ALA A 636 -23.54 10.96 -5.23
C ALA A 636 -24.39 10.61 -6.47
N GLU A 637 -25.23 9.56 -6.40
CA GLU A 637 -26.12 9.17 -7.47
C GLU A 637 -27.15 10.25 -7.82
N ASN A 638 -27.68 10.95 -6.81
CA ASN A 638 -28.62 12.06 -6.99
C ASN A 638 -27.94 13.31 -7.59
N SER A 639 -26.67 13.56 -7.27
CA SER A 639 -25.91 14.73 -7.72
C SER A 639 -25.31 14.56 -9.13
N ALA A 640 -25.11 13.33 -9.58
CA ALA A 640 -24.40 13.02 -10.84
C ALA A 640 -25.20 13.32 -12.13
N GLY A 641 -26.49 13.69 -12.05
CA GLY A 641 -27.31 13.94 -13.20
C GLY A 641 -27.60 12.68 -14.03
N ARG A 642 -28.00 12.87 -15.31
CA ARG A 642 -28.40 11.76 -16.19
C ARG A 642 -27.25 11.03 -16.88
N ASN A 643 -26.14 11.71 -17.20
CA ASN A 643 -25.00 11.16 -17.94
C ASN A 643 -23.91 10.66 -16.98
N LYS A 644 -24.04 9.44 -16.51
CA LYS A 644 -23.06 8.79 -15.62
C LYS A 644 -21.99 8.09 -16.47
N SER A 645 -20.73 8.53 -16.31
CA SER A 645 -19.59 7.88 -16.99
C SER A 645 -19.40 6.43 -16.49
N ASN A 646 -18.67 5.60 -17.27
CA ASN A 646 -18.32 4.26 -16.81
C ASN A 646 -17.45 4.28 -15.57
N GLU A 647 -16.56 5.27 -15.42
CA GLU A 647 -15.78 5.47 -14.19
C GLU A 647 -16.67 5.73 -12.98
N PHE A 648 -17.68 6.60 -13.11
CA PHE A 648 -18.66 6.84 -12.05
C PHE A 648 -19.40 5.55 -11.67
N LYS A 649 -19.90 4.80 -12.66
CA LYS A 649 -20.63 3.54 -12.43
C LYS A 649 -19.74 2.51 -11.75
N SER A 650 -18.49 2.36 -12.18
CA SER A 650 -17.50 1.47 -11.57
C SER A 650 -17.23 1.86 -10.10
N THR A 651 -17.04 3.15 -9.84
CA THR A 651 -16.82 3.67 -8.49
C THR A 651 -18.01 3.36 -7.56
N ILE A 652 -19.23 3.58 -8.04
CA ILE A 652 -20.45 3.25 -7.27
C ILE A 652 -20.58 1.74 -7.03
N THR A 653 -20.25 0.92 -8.03
CA THR A 653 -20.28 -0.55 -7.89
C THR A 653 -19.30 -1.01 -6.81
N ASP A 654 -18.07 -0.53 -6.84
CA ASP A 654 -17.06 -0.88 -5.83
C ASP A 654 -17.47 -0.46 -4.42
N LEU A 655 -18.01 0.76 -4.28
CA LEU A 655 -18.50 1.27 -3.00
C LEU A 655 -19.69 0.44 -2.47
N LYS A 656 -20.60 0.00 -3.35
CA LYS A 656 -21.70 -0.90 -2.97
C LYS A 656 -21.19 -2.27 -2.52
N ILE A 657 -20.19 -2.83 -3.22
CA ILE A 657 -19.56 -4.09 -2.81
C ILE A 657 -18.88 -3.93 -1.45
N LEU A 658 -18.06 -2.90 -1.24
CA LEU A 658 -17.37 -2.64 0.03
C LEU A 658 -18.35 -2.40 1.18
N SER A 659 -19.38 -1.61 0.96
CA SER A 659 -20.43 -1.34 1.95
C SER A 659 -21.16 -2.63 2.38
N ASN A 660 -21.53 -3.46 1.40
CA ASN A 660 -22.21 -4.72 1.69
C ASN A 660 -21.25 -5.78 2.28
N LEU A 661 -19.95 -5.73 1.98
CA LEU A 661 -18.94 -6.55 2.64
C LEU A 661 -18.82 -6.16 4.12
N ALA A 662 -18.85 -4.87 4.44
CA ALA A 662 -18.90 -4.41 5.82
C ALA A 662 -20.18 -4.89 6.53
N LEU A 663 -21.35 -4.77 5.87
CA LEU A 663 -22.62 -5.27 6.39
C LEU A 663 -22.58 -6.78 6.62
N TYR A 664 -22.02 -7.55 5.69
CA TYR A 664 -21.84 -9.01 5.83
C TYR A 664 -21.05 -9.36 7.10
N HIS A 665 -19.87 -8.81 7.29
CA HIS A 665 -19.09 -9.08 8.50
C HIS A 665 -19.75 -8.55 9.77
N SER A 666 -20.46 -7.41 9.70
CA SER A 666 -21.22 -6.90 10.84
C SER A 666 -22.31 -7.86 11.34
N ARG A 667 -22.86 -8.72 10.45
CA ARG A 667 -23.86 -9.74 10.76
C ARG A 667 -23.22 -11.08 11.12
N ARG A 668 -22.11 -11.41 10.49
CA ARG A 668 -21.43 -12.68 10.70
C ARG A 668 -20.66 -12.75 12.02
N ILE A 669 -20.15 -11.64 12.52
CA ILE A 669 -19.49 -11.58 13.83
C ILE A 669 -20.42 -12.03 14.97
N PRO A 670 -21.66 -11.50 15.11
CA PRO A 670 -22.65 -12.06 16.06
C PRO A 670 -22.93 -13.54 15.88
N ALA A 671 -23.02 -14.03 14.63
CA ALA A 671 -23.18 -15.45 14.36
C ALA A 671 -22.02 -16.27 14.93
N ALA A 672 -20.77 -15.81 14.72
CA ALA A 672 -19.57 -16.48 15.23
C ALA A 672 -19.50 -16.50 16.75
N ILE A 673 -19.81 -15.37 17.42
CA ILE A 673 -19.86 -15.30 18.89
C ILE A 673 -20.93 -16.26 19.43
N SER A 674 -22.15 -16.26 18.83
CA SER A 674 -23.23 -17.16 19.22
C SER A 674 -22.87 -18.64 19.01
N TYR A 675 -22.16 -18.94 17.90
CA TYR A 675 -21.66 -20.31 17.68
C TYR A 675 -20.60 -20.70 18.73
N ARG A 676 -19.70 -19.79 19.13
CA ARG A 676 -18.71 -20.06 20.20
C ARG A 676 -19.40 -20.23 21.56
N LEU A 677 -20.46 -19.47 21.83
CA LEU A 677 -21.30 -19.69 23.02
C LEU A 677 -21.90 -21.10 23.00
N PHE A 678 -22.50 -21.57 21.89
CA PHE A 678 -22.99 -22.93 21.74
C PHE A 678 -21.91 -23.98 22.02
N VAL A 679 -20.73 -23.83 21.40
CA VAL A 679 -19.61 -24.78 21.58
C VAL A 679 -19.17 -24.86 23.05
N ARG A 680 -19.23 -23.77 23.81
CA ARG A 680 -18.80 -23.70 25.21
C ARG A 680 -19.89 -24.15 26.22
N THR A 681 -21.17 -24.01 25.89
CA THR A 681 -22.28 -24.18 26.83
C THR A 681 -23.17 -25.38 26.49
N ASN A 682 -23.09 -25.92 25.29
CA ASN A 682 -24.02 -26.89 24.71
C ASN A 682 -25.48 -26.38 24.68
N ASP A 683 -25.68 -25.02 24.79
CA ASP A 683 -27.03 -24.47 24.73
C ASP A 683 -27.47 -24.29 23.28
N VAL A 684 -28.46 -25.05 22.90
CA VAL A 684 -29.02 -25.08 21.54
C VAL A 684 -29.60 -23.71 21.14
N ALA A 685 -30.07 -22.92 22.09
CA ALA A 685 -30.58 -21.58 21.81
C ALA A 685 -29.49 -20.66 21.25
N ALA A 686 -28.22 -20.83 21.67
CA ALA A 686 -27.10 -20.10 21.10
C ALA A 686 -26.81 -20.52 19.65
N LEU A 687 -26.99 -21.82 19.32
CA LEU A 687 -26.85 -22.27 17.92
C LEU A 687 -28.00 -21.72 17.04
N ASP A 688 -29.24 -21.70 17.57
CA ASP A 688 -30.39 -21.14 16.86
C ASP A 688 -30.13 -19.64 16.53
N LYS A 689 -29.53 -18.88 17.47
CA LYS A 689 -29.11 -17.50 17.23
C LYS A 689 -27.97 -17.37 16.21
N ALA A 690 -26.99 -18.26 16.24
CA ALA A 690 -25.93 -18.32 15.25
C ALA A 690 -26.49 -18.52 13.84
N ILE A 691 -27.46 -19.42 13.66
CA ILE A 691 -28.14 -19.65 12.37
C ILE A 691 -28.93 -18.42 11.92
N GLU A 692 -29.62 -17.74 12.84
CA GLU A 692 -30.38 -16.52 12.55
C GLU A 692 -29.45 -15.42 11.99
N TYR A 693 -28.34 -15.12 12.68
CA TYR A 693 -27.36 -14.12 12.24
C TYR A 693 -26.62 -14.53 10.95
N GLU A 694 -26.32 -15.84 10.75
CA GLU A 694 -25.69 -16.29 9.49
C GLU A 694 -26.63 -16.09 8.29
N LYS A 695 -27.95 -16.29 8.45
CA LYS A 695 -28.96 -15.95 7.42
C LYS A 695 -28.93 -14.46 7.06
N GLU A 696 -28.81 -13.60 8.06
CA GLU A 696 -28.69 -12.14 7.82
C GLU A 696 -27.39 -11.80 7.10
N ALA A 697 -26.27 -12.45 7.46
CA ALA A 697 -25.00 -12.26 6.79
C ALA A 697 -25.06 -12.69 5.31
N ILE A 698 -25.66 -13.86 5.02
CA ILE A 698 -25.85 -14.34 3.65
C ILE A 698 -26.76 -13.39 2.85
N ALA A 699 -27.77 -12.79 3.48
CA ALA A 699 -28.58 -11.77 2.82
C ALA A 699 -27.76 -10.52 2.40
N ALA A 700 -26.79 -10.10 3.22
CA ALA A 700 -25.85 -9.04 2.85
C ALA A 700 -24.92 -9.48 1.69
N TRP A 701 -24.47 -10.74 1.69
CA TRP A 701 -23.66 -11.26 0.58
C TRP A 701 -24.44 -11.31 -0.74
N ARG A 702 -25.73 -11.61 -0.72
CA ARG A 702 -26.60 -11.52 -1.92
C ARG A 702 -26.60 -10.09 -2.51
N GLN A 703 -26.57 -9.05 -1.66
CA GLN A 703 -26.46 -7.68 -2.11
C GLN A 703 -25.10 -7.37 -2.78
N ILE A 704 -24.00 -8.03 -2.33
CA ILE A 704 -22.71 -7.96 -3.04
C ILE A 704 -22.84 -8.54 -4.44
N VAL A 705 -23.45 -9.73 -4.57
CA VAL A 705 -23.66 -10.39 -5.87
C VAL A 705 -24.50 -9.50 -6.80
N GLU A 706 -25.56 -8.89 -6.28
CA GLU A 706 -26.41 -7.96 -7.03
C GLU A 706 -25.63 -6.71 -7.48
N ALA A 707 -24.83 -6.11 -6.58
CA ALA A 707 -24.01 -4.95 -6.88
C ALA A 707 -22.91 -5.24 -7.92
N ALA A 708 -22.22 -6.37 -7.79
CA ALA A 708 -21.20 -6.81 -8.74
C ALA A 708 -21.79 -7.13 -10.12
N GLY A 709 -22.99 -7.78 -10.15
CA GLY A 709 -23.77 -8.03 -11.34
C GLY A 709 -22.96 -8.58 -12.51
N ASP A 710 -23.01 -7.85 -13.63
CA ASP A 710 -22.21 -8.10 -14.84
C ASP A 710 -21.07 -7.08 -15.03
N PHE A 711 -20.75 -6.32 -14.00
CA PHE A 711 -19.71 -5.29 -14.06
C PHE A 711 -18.30 -5.90 -14.14
N TYR A 712 -18.07 -6.94 -13.36
CA TYR A 712 -16.80 -7.67 -13.31
C TYR A 712 -16.82 -8.87 -14.26
N ALA A 713 -15.64 -9.25 -14.75
CA ALA A 713 -15.46 -10.47 -15.51
C ALA A 713 -15.93 -11.68 -14.67
N LYS A 714 -16.61 -12.63 -15.31
CA LYS A 714 -17.11 -13.83 -14.65
C LYS A 714 -15.99 -14.77 -14.20
N ASN A 715 -14.88 -14.78 -14.96
CA ASN A 715 -13.72 -15.64 -14.72
C ASN A 715 -12.59 -14.84 -14.08
N LEU A 716 -12.84 -14.27 -12.90
CA LEU A 716 -11.77 -13.63 -12.13
C LEU A 716 -10.81 -14.71 -11.63
N ILE A 717 -9.63 -14.81 -12.25
CA ILE A 717 -8.60 -15.78 -11.88
C ILE A 717 -7.42 -15.02 -11.29
N PHE A 718 -7.28 -15.05 -9.96
CA PHE A 718 -6.23 -14.33 -9.26
C PHE A 718 -5.12 -15.22 -8.76
N SER A 719 -5.30 -16.53 -8.74
CA SER A 719 -4.33 -17.50 -8.25
C SER A 719 -4.66 -18.94 -8.62
N VAL A 720 -3.74 -19.73 -8.30
CA VAL A 720 -3.45 -21.15 -8.39
C VAL A 720 -4.66 -22.05 -8.28
N GLU A 721 -4.88 -22.87 -9.32
CA GLU A 721 -5.47 -24.18 -9.12
C GLU A 721 -4.42 -25.18 -8.66
N GLY A 722 -4.77 -26.01 -7.71
CA GLY A 722 -4.08 -27.25 -7.45
C GLY A 722 -2.98 -27.26 -6.40
N HIS A 723 -2.61 -26.13 -5.81
CA HIS A 723 -1.59 -26.13 -4.75
C HIS A 723 -2.08 -26.54 -3.39
N PHE A 724 -3.40 -26.66 -3.19
CA PHE A 724 -3.96 -26.92 -1.89
C PHE A 724 -5.08 -27.95 -1.98
N SER A 725 -4.95 -28.99 -1.19
CA SER A 725 -5.99 -30.00 -0.99
C SER A 725 -7.24 -29.48 -0.24
N ASP A 726 -7.25 -28.20 0.15
CA ASP A 726 -8.34 -27.58 0.89
C ASP A 726 -9.38 -27.02 -0.10
N PRO A 727 -10.64 -27.45 -0.03
CA PRO A 727 -11.73 -26.94 -0.86
C PRO A 727 -11.91 -25.42 -0.80
N LEU A 728 -11.54 -24.78 0.34
CA LEU A 728 -11.55 -23.33 0.51
C LEU A 728 -10.62 -22.59 -0.45
N ARG A 729 -9.60 -23.28 -0.96
CA ARG A 729 -8.56 -22.71 -1.80
C ARG A 729 -8.86 -22.83 -3.29
N GLN A 730 -9.83 -23.64 -3.66
CA GLN A 730 -10.30 -23.74 -5.04
C GLN A 730 -11.09 -22.49 -5.49
N SER A 731 -11.49 -21.65 -4.53
CA SER A 731 -12.40 -20.52 -4.75
C SER A 731 -11.72 -19.18 -5.06
N LEU A 732 -10.41 -19.13 -5.33
CA LEU A 732 -9.75 -17.91 -5.84
C LEU A 732 -10.10 -17.60 -7.30
N ARG A 733 -11.05 -18.32 -7.85
CA ARG A 733 -11.64 -18.11 -9.18
C ARG A 733 -13.06 -17.59 -9.07
N GLY A 734 -13.52 -17.03 -10.18
CA GLY A 734 -14.91 -16.73 -10.41
C GLY A 734 -15.43 -15.47 -9.73
N HIS A 735 -16.72 -15.33 -9.82
CA HIS A 735 -17.47 -14.17 -9.37
C HIS A 735 -17.93 -14.33 -7.90
N TRP A 736 -18.35 -13.26 -7.22
CA TRP A 736 -18.94 -13.31 -5.86
C TRP A 736 -20.15 -14.25 -5.75
N SER A 737 -20.83 -14.53 -6.87
CA SER A 737 -21.96 -15.49 -6.94
C SER A 737 -21.56 -16.92 -6.61
N GLU A 738 -20.31 -17.32 -6.89
CA GLU A 738 -19.82 -18.66 -6.55
C GLU A 738 -19.60 -18.79 -5.04
N GLU A 739 -19.14 -17.72 -4.40
CA GLU A 739 -18.99 -17.67 -2.94
C GLU A 739 -20.35 -17.71 -2.21
N LEU A 740 -21.40 -17.15 -2.83
CA LEU A 740 -22.76 -17.25 -2.28
C LEU A 740 -23.21 -18.70 -2.15
N LEU A 741 -22.97 -19.51 -3.18
CA LEU A 741 -23.33 -20.95 -3.17
C LEU A 741 -22.60 -21.67 -2.03
N TYR A 742 -21.33 -21.33 -1.82
CA TYR A 742 -20.54 -21.90 -0.71
C TYR A 742 -21.12 -21.53 0.66
N LEU A 743 -21.55 -20.29 0.86
CA LEU A 743 -22.20 -19.82 2.09
C LEU A 743 -23.55 -20.51 2.33
N GLU A 744 -24.38 -20.64 1.29
CA GLU A 744 -25.68 -21.31 1.37
C GLU A 744 -25.53 -22.80 1.71
N THR A 745 -24.51 -23.46 1.14
CA THR A 745 -24.17 -24.85 1.50
C THR A 745 -23.76 -24.94 2.97
N GLY A 746 -22.91 -24.03 3.45
CA GLY A 746 -22.47 -24.00 4.86
C GLY A 746 -23.62 -23.77 5.83
N LEU A 747 -24.59 -22.94 5.47
CA LEU A 747 -25.81 -22.73 6.26
C LEU A 747 -26.67 -23.99 6.33
N ALA A 748 -26.91 -24.67 5.20
CA ALA A 748 -27.67 -25.92 5.16
C ALA A 748 -27.03 -27.00 6.04
N GLU A 749 -25.72 -27.16 6.02
CA GLU A 749 -24.97 -28.05 6.89
C GLU A 749 -25.14 -27.70 8.38
N LEU A 750 -25.15 -26.40 8.70
CA LEU A 750 -25.35 -25.91 10.07
C LEU A 750 -26.79 -26.20 10.56
N GLU A 751 -27.79 -26.01 9.70
CA GLU A 751 -29.19 -26.34 10.00
C GLU A 751 -29.39 -27.87 10.16
N GLN A 752 -28.73 -28.68 9.34
CA GLN A 752 -28.71 -30.13 9.48
C GLN A 752 -28.08 -30.51 10.82
N GLN A 753 -26.88 -29.99 11.16
CA GLN A 753 -26.26 -30.20 12.47
C GLN A 753 -27.24 -29.90 13.62
N ARG A 754 -27.95 -28.78 13.51
CA ARG A 754 -28.94 -28.35 14.49
C ARG A 754 -30.07 -29.39 14.64
N SER A 755 -30.58 -29.96 13.56
CA SER A 755 -31.67 -30.95 13.54
C SER A 755 -31.26 -32.30 14.11
N GLU A 756 -29.98 -32.67 13.99
CA GLU A 756 -29.43 -33.97 14.46
C GLU A 756 -28.94 -33.92 15.90
N LEU A 757 -28.91 -32.74 16.55
CA LEU A 757 -28.46 -32.57 17.92
C LEU A 757 -29.36 -33.34 18.91
N LYS A 758 -28.75 -34.25 19.68
CA LYS A 758 -29.38 -34.91 20.82
C LYS A 758 -29.24 -34.05 22.08
N PRO A 759 -30.18 -34.12 23.02
CA PRO A 759 -30.07 -33.41 24.29
C PRO A 759 -28.74 -33.76 24.99
N ALA A 760 -27.95 -32.71 25.31
CA ALA A 760 -26.70 -32.89 26.06
C ALA A 760 -26.98 -33.01 27.56
N ASN A 761 -26.22 -33.84 28.29
CA ASN A 761 -26.37 -34.02 29.72
C ASN A 761 -25.89 -32.80 30.56
N ASN A 762 -25.01 -32.02 30.03
CA ASN A 762 -24.42 -30.84 30.71
C ASN A 762 -24.66 -29.58 29.88
N VAL A 763 -25.82 -28.99 29.97
CA VAL A 763 -26.16 -27.73 29.34
C VAL A 763 -25.97 -26.58 30.33
N ILE A 764 -25.12 -25.62 30.01
CA ILE A 764 -25.04 -24.34 30.73
C ILE A 764 -25.87 -23.34 29.89
N LYS A 765 -26.86 -22.68 30.50
CA LYS A 765 -27.65 -21.69 29.78
C LYS A 765 -26.69 -20.57 29.27
N ALA A 766 -26.63 -20.44 27.97
CA ALA A 766 -25.81 -19.38 27.35
C ALA A 766 -26.41 -18.01 27.65
N PRO A 767 -25.59 -17.00 27.95
CA PRO A 767 -26.06 -15.63 28.01
C PRO A 767 -26.51 -15.16 26.61
N GLU A 768 -27.53 -14.33 26.57
CA GLU A 768 -27.97 -13.74 25.32
C GLU A 768 -26.91 -12.75 24.82
N TYR A 769 -26.45 -12.94 23.60
CA TYR A 769 -25.57 -11.95 22.96
C TYR A 769 -26.32 -10.63 22.80
N LYS A 770 -25.76 -9.57 23.33
CA LYS A 770 -26.26 -8.21 23.14
C LYS A 770 -25.28 -7.42 22.27
N ALA A 771 -25.75 -6.99 21.12
CA ALA A 771 -24.97 -6.12 20.27
C ALA A 771 -24.57 -4.83 21.02
N ALA A 772 -23.31 -4.41 20.89
CA ALA A 772 -22.90 -3.11 21.37
C ALA A 772 -23.75 -2.02 20.69
N THR A 773 -24.07 -0.95 21.42
CA THR A 773 -24.93 0.12 20.89
C THR A 773 -24.15 1.09 20.00
N ARG A 774 -22.84 1.27 20.25
CA ARG A 774 -21.95 2.16 19.53
C ARG A 774 -20.57 1.53 19.36
N SER A 775 -19.89 1.87 18.28
CA SER A 775 -18.52 1.44 18.02
C SER A 775 -17.47 2.26 18.79
N ASP A 776 -17.81 3.44 19.24
CA ASP A 776 -16.89 4.34 19.92
C ASP A 776 -17.17 4.44 21.41
N ASN A 777 -16.27 3.88 22.22
CA ASN A 777 -16.23 4.01 23.69
C ASN A 777 -15.39 5.21 24.16
N SER A 778 -14.95 6.10 23.27
CA SER A 778 -14.12 7.26 23.63
C SER A 778 -14.84 8.20 24.61
N VAL A 779 -16.16 8.21 24.58
CA VAL A 779 -17.01 8.99 25.50
C VAL A 779 -16.93 8.48 26.95
N LEU A 780 -16.52 7.22 27.18
CA LEU A 780 -16.45 6.62 28.52
C LEU A 780 -15.19 7.02 29.26
N PHE A 781 -14.12 7.31 28.56
CA PHE A 781 -12.82 7.63 29.13
C PHE A 781 -12.24 8.92 28.53
N ASN A 782 -11.59 9.70 29.38
CA ASN A 782 -10.70 10.78 28.94
C ASN A 782 -9.29 10.41 29.42
N VAL A 783 -8.40 10.11 28.47
CA VAL A 783 -7.03 9.66 28.74
C VAL A 783 -6.04 10.53 27.98
N SER A 784 -5.11 11.11 28.72
CA SER A 784 -3.98 11.85 28.18
C SER A 784 -2.67 11.21 28.67
N LEU A 785 -1.80 10.83 27.73
CA LEU A 785 -0.51 10.22 28.03
C LEU A 785 0.60 11.28 28.06
N ASP A 786 1.45 11.24 29.10
CA ASP A 786 2.73 11.92 29.08
C ASP A 786 3.70 11.09 28.24
N VAL A 787 3.69 11.34 26.92
CA VAL A 787 4.46 10.53 25.97
C VAL A 787 5.95 10.72 26.18
N VAL A 788 6.66 9.64 26.48
CA VAL A 788 8.13 9.61 26.56
C VAL A 788 8.69 9.21 25.20
N GLU A 789 9.26 10.15 24.47
CA GLU A 789 9.83 9.88 23.12
C GLU A 789 11.19 9.19 23.18
N SER A 790 11.98 9.44 24.23
CA SER A 790 13.28 8.84 24.41
C SER A 790 13.65 8.69 25.89
N ALA A 791 14.48 7.68 26.22
CA ALA A 791 14.97 7.43 27.56
C ALA A 791 16.38 6.79 27.55
N PRO A 792 17.21 7.02 28.58
CA PRO A 792 18.49 6.30 28.72
C PRO A 792 18.27 4.82 29.01
N VAL A 793 19.06 3.93 28.38
CA VAL A 793 18.96 2.46 28.58
C VAL A 793 19.28 2.00 30.02
N ASN A 794 20.04 2.78 30.75
CA ASN A 794 20.53 2.45 32.11
C ASN A 794 19.70 3.06 33.23
N LYS A 795 18.52 3.60 32.95
CA LYS A 795 17.62 4.18 33.95
C LYS A 795 16.23 3.55 33.85
N ALA A 796 15.57 3.42 34.99
CA ALA A 796 14.17 3.04 35.05
C ALA A 796 13.31 4.10 34.34
N LEU A 797 12.23 3.66 33.65
CA LEU A 797 11.34 4.50 32.89
C LEU A 797 10.00 4.61 33.61
N THR A 798 9.64 5.80 34.06
CA THR A 798 8.31 6.07 34.62
C THR A 798 7.36 6.55 33.48
N VAL A 799 6.21 5.89 33.37
CA VAL A 799 5.12 6.26 32.47
C VAL A 799 3.97 6.82 33.29
N ARG A 800 3.47 7.98 32.90
CA ARG A 800 2.36 8.69 33.57
C ARG A 800 1.21 8.91 32.59
N ALA A 801 -0.01 8.87 33.12
CA ALA A 801 -1.20 9.18 32.37
C ALA A 801 -2.24 9.88 33.26
N ASN A 802 -2.93 10.88 32.72
CA ASN A 802 -4.16 11.39 33.30
C ASN A 802 -5.32 10.53 32.79
N VAL A 803 -6.08 9.92 33.71
CA VAL A 803 -7.14 8.96 33.37
C VAL A 803 -8.39 9.27 34.15
N THR A 804 -9.48 9.62 33.45
CA THR A 804 -10.80 9.77 34.04
C THR A 804 -11.82 8.94 33.29
N GLY A 805 -12.90 8.51 33.94
CA GLY A 805 -13.96 7.74 33.35
C GLY A 805 -15.33 8.07 33.92
N VAL A 806 -16.35 8.07 33.06
CA VAL A 806 -17.75 8.37 33.44
C VAL A 806 -18.27 7.39 34.52
N ASN A 807 -17.83 6.13 34.45
CA ASN A 807 -18.23 5.07 35.40
C ASN A 807 -17.17 4.83 36.50
N GLY A 808 -16.25 5.79 36.69
CA GLY A 808 -15.06 5.59 37.53
C GLY A 808 -14.04 4.65 36.90
N ILE A 809 -12.84 4.59 37.50
CA ILE A 809 -11.74 3.76 37.02
C ILE A 809 -11.55 2.59 37.99
N LYS A 810 -11.69 1.37 37.47
CA LYS A 810 -11.48 0.12 38.23
C LYS A 810 -10.00 -0.21 38.31
N TRP A 811 -9.30 -0.16 37.16
CA TRP A 811 -7.86 -0.33 37.09
C TRP A 811 -7.27 0.32 35.85
N VAL A 812 -5.96 0.65 35.93
CA VAL A 812 -5.11 1.09 34.81
C VAL A 812 -3.89 0.17 34.79
N ARG A 813 -3.51 -0.32 33.60
CA ARG A 813 -2.36 -1.21 33.40
C ARG A 813 -1.45 -0.65 32.34
N LEU A 814 -0.13 -0.70 32.58
CA LEU A 814 0.91 -0.45 31.60
C LEU A 814 1.37 -1.79 31.06
N ARG A 815 1.29 -1.96 29.73
CA ARG A 815 1.87 -3.10 29.05
C ARG A 815 3.05 -2.64 28.22
N TYR A 816 4.17 -3.35 28.32
CA TYR A 816 5.40 -2.97 27.64
C TYR A 816 6.23 -4.17 27.23
N ARG A 817 7.06 -3.99 26.20
CA ARG A 817 8.06 -4.97 25.73
C ARG A 817 9.16 -4.26 24.93
N PRO A 818 10.31 -4.93 24.65
CA PRO A 818 11.20 -4.52 23.56
C PRO A 818 10.46 -4.48 22.21
N VAL A 819 10.84 -3.61 21.28
CA VAL A 819 10.32 -3.61 19.92
C VAL A 819 10.92 -4.79 19.16
N ASN A 820 10.51 -5.96 19.58
CA ASN A 820 10.86 -7.24 18.98
C ASN A 820 9.70 -8.20 19.21
N GLN A 821 9.14 -8.74 18.14
CA GLN A 821 7.95 -9.58 18.16
C GLN A 821 8.13 -10.93 18.87
N MET A 822 9.35 -11.34 19.14
CA MET A 822 9.65 -12.56 19.91
C MET A 822 9.54 -12.39 21.42
N PHE A 823 9.34 -11.16 21.91
CA PHE A 823 9.16 -10.89 23.33
C PHE A 823 7.68 -10.72 23.67
N GLU A 824 7.26 -11.35 24.75
CA GLU A 824 5.93 -11.14 25.31
C GLU A 824 5.83 -9.79 26.03
N TYR A 825 4.59 -9.28 26.11
CA TYR A 825 4.32 -8.09 26.91
C TYR A 825 4.41 -8.39 28.40
N ALA A 826 5.18 -7.61 29.12
CA ALA A 826 5.09 -7.51 30.57
C ALA A 826 3.97 -6.51 30.94
N THR A 827 3.33 -6.76 32.10
CA THR A 827 2.23 -5.92 32.60
C THR A 827 2.57 -5.37 33.98
N LEU A 828 2.37 -4.08 34.16
CA LEU A 828 2.46 -3.41 35.46
C LEU A 828 1.13 -2.73 35.76
N ARG A 829 0.65 -2.85 37.02
CA ARG A 829 -0.48 -2.05 37.48
C ARG A 829 -0.01 -0.61 37.68
N MET A 830 -0.71 0.37 37.08
CA MET A 830 -0.46 1.77 37.36
C MET A 830 -1.20 2.17 38.64
N THR A 831 -0.53 2.89 39.51
CA THR A 831 -1.06 3.36 40.79
C THR A 831 -1.43 4.83 40.71
N PRO A 832 -2.56 5.26 41.33
CA PRO A 832 -2.85 6.68 41.45
C PRO A 832 -1.74 7.38 42.27
N THR A 833 -1.41 8.60 41.89
CA THR A 833 -0.48 9.48 42.58
C THR A 833 -1.23 10.44 43.53
N ASP A 834 -0.50 11.30 44.25
CA ASP A 834 -1.09 12.39 45.07
C ASP A 834 -1.77 13.48 44.16
N GLU A 835 -1.39 13.51 42.86
CA GLU A 835 -2.04 14.40 41.91
C GLU A 835 -3.34 13.74 41.43
N LYS A 836 -4.40 14.54 41.39
CA LYS A 836 -5.74 14.07 41.04
C LYS A 836 -5.75 13.48 39.62
N ASP A 837 -6.35 12.29 39.46
CA ASP A 837 -6.54 11.57 38.21
C ASP A 837 -5.25 11.15 37.48
N ILE A 838 -4.07 11.30 38.11
CA ILE A 838 -2.79 10.87 37.55
C ILE A 838 -2.46 9.47 38.04
N TYR A 839 -2.16 8.58 37.10
CA TYR A 839 -1.69 7.21 37.32
C TYR A 839 -0.26 7.07 36.81
N GLU A 840 0.57 6.30 37.54
CA GLU A 840 1.95 6.05 37.14
C GLU A 840 2.37 4.60 37.38
N ALA A 841 3.33 4.15 36.54
CA ALA A 841 4.08 2.91 36.74
C ALA A 841 5.52 3.09 36.26
N THR A 842 6.46 2.46 36.97
CA THR A 842 7.89 2.51 36.63
C THR A 842 8.37 1.17 36.12
N ILE A 843 8.86 1.14 34.87
CA ILE A 843 9.54 -0.01 34.27
C ILE A 843 10.93 -0.08 34.86
N PRO A 844 11.26 -1.17 35.57
CA PRO A 844 12.60 -1.33 36.19
C PRO A 844 13.70 -1.44 35.12
N VAL A 845 14.89 -0.93 35.43
CA VAL A 845 16.02 -0.91 34.49
C VAL A 845 16.39 -2.32 33.98
N GLN A 846 16.30 -3.34 34.82
CA GLN A 846 16.58 -4.74 34.43
C GLN A 846 15.59 -5.31 33.37
N ASN A 847 14.46 -4.67 33.18
CA ASN A 847 13.46 -5.04 32.16
C ASN A 847 13.64 -4.27 30.87
N ILE A 848 14.61 -3.36 30.81
CA ILE A 848 14.93 -2.59 29.59
C ILE A 848 16.04 -3.31 28.84
N ASN A 849 15.74 -3.86 27.68
CA ASN A 849 16.74 -4.53 26.85
C ASN A 849 17.50 -3.51 26.01
N PRO A 850 18.83 -3.37 26.18
CA PRO A 850 19.61 -2.33 25.50
C PRO A 850 19.76 -2.57 23.98
N ARG A 851 19.42 -3.74 23.47
CA ARG A 851 19.50 -4.03 22.01
C ARG A 851 18.33 -3.49 21.21
N PHE A 852 17.22 -3.15 21.87
CA PHE A 852 15.98 -2.75 21.18
C PHE A 852 15.45 -1.44 21.75
N ASP A 853 14.62 -0.73 20.99
CA ASP A 853 13.79 0.32 21.56
C ASP A 853 12.66 -0.32 22.38
N LEU A 854 11.96 0.48 23.18
CA LEU A 854 10.88 0.00 24.04
C LEU A 854 9.54 0.38 23.45
N MET A 855 8.57 -0.52 23.57
CA MET A 855 7.19 -0.28 23.15
C MET A 855 6.28 -0.41 24.37
N TYR A 856 5.29 0.50 24.53
CA TYR A 856 4.29 0.38 25.57
C TYR A 856 2.91 0.84 25.12
N LEU A 857 1.87 0.35 25.79
CA LEU A 857 0.50 0.78 25.71
C LEU A 857 -0.13 0.82 27.12
N ILE A 858 -1.24 1.53 27.27
CA ILE A 858 -2.01 1.59 28.53
C ILE A 858 -3.37 0.97 28.29
N GLU A 859 -3.79 0.11 29.20
CA GLU A 859 -5.13 -0.45 29.28
C GLU A 859 -5.90 0.23 30.42
N VAL A 860 -7.12 0.65 30.14
CA VAL A 860 -8.02 1.26 31.11
C VAL A 860 -9.30 0.43 31.20
N MET A 861 -9.80 0.20 32.43
CA MET A 861 -11.05 -0.50 32.70
C MET A 861 -11.92 0.31 33.67
N ASP A 862 -13.20 0.43 33.38
CA ASP A 862 -14.19 1.01 34.29
C ASP A 862 -14.86 -0.02 35.21
N HIS A 863 -15.70 0.45 36.15
CA HIS A 863 -16.43 -0.45 37.05
C HIS A 863 -17.58 -1.24 36.35
N ASN A 864 -17.96 -0.86 35.14
CA ASN A 864 -18.99 -1.55 34.35
C ASN A 864 -18.39 -2.60 33.41
N GLY A 865 -17.06 -2.82 33.44
CA GLY A 865 -16.37 -3.81 32.58
C GLY A 865 -16.08 -3.31 31.17
N ASN A 866 -16.18 -2.01 30.90
CA ASN A 866 -15.74 -1.44 29.62
C ASN A 866 -14.23 -1.23 29.67
N GLY A 867 -13.53 -1.82 28.71
CA GLY A 867 -12.09 -1.70 28.57
C GLY A 867 -11.69 -0.92 27.30
N LYS A 868 -10.56 -0.22 27.35
CA LYS A 868 -9.98 0.45 26.19
C LYS A 868 -8.46 0.54 26.27
N ILE A 869 -7.81 0.36 25.11
CA ILE A 869 -6.37 0.53 24.94
C ILE A 869 -6.06 1.96 24.50
N TYR A 870 -5.00 2.53 25.05
CA TYR A 870 -4.45 3.83 24.69
C TYR A 870 -2.96 3.71 24.35
N PRO A 871 -2.48 4.46 23.35
CA PRO A 871 -3.21 5.44 22.51
C PRO A 871 -4.40 4.82 21.77
N ASP A 872 -5.43 5.63 21.47
CA ASP A 872 -6.63 5.17 20.79
C ASP A 872 -6.37 4.84 19.33
N MET A 873 -6.55 3.58 18.96
CA MET A 873 -6.32 3.07 17.62
C MET A 873 -7.17 3.73 16.51
N ASN A 874 -8.31 4.31 16.87
CA ASN A 874 -9.16 5.02 15.90
C ASN A 874 -8.54 6.36 15.49
N ILE A 875 -7.65 6.92 16.31
CA ILE A 875 -7.02 8.23 16.11
C ILE A 875 -5.55 8.09 15.72
N GLN A 876 -4.81 7.15 16.33
CA GLN A 876 -3.37 7.03 16.16
C GLN A 876 -2.89 5.57 16.34
N THR A 877 -1.58 5.35 16.29
CA THR A 877 -0.97 4.05 16.56
C THR A 877 -1.28 3.61 17.99
N PRO A 878 -1.75 2.37 18.24
CA PRO A 878 -2.22 1.92 19.56
C PRO A 878 -1.08 1.57 20.54
N TYR A 879 0.08 2.15 20.37
CA TYR A 879 1.24 2.03 21.26
C TYR A 879 2.19 3.21 21.07
N VAL A 880 3.05 3.41 22.08
CA VAL A 880 4.15 4.38 22.04
C VAL A 880 5.46 3.61 21.88
N VAL A 881 6.34 4.10 21.01
CA VAL A 881 7.73 3.61 20.91
C VAL A 881 8.66 4.62 21.56
N VAL A 882 9.44 4.18 22.54
CA VAL A 882 10.45 4.97 23.24
C VAL A 882 11.81 4.66 22.64
N LYS A 883 12.47 5.64 22.04
CA LYS A 883 13.83 5.50 21.54
C LYS A 883 14.79 5.42 22.73
N LEU A 884 15.54 4.33 22.83
CA LEU A 884 16.52 4.16 23.90
C LEU A 884 17.87 4.79 23.51
N ILE A 885 18.35 5.69 24.36
CA ILE A 885 19.65 6.38 24.23
C ILE A 885 20.70 5.53 24.91
N ARG A 886 21.71 5.09 24.18
CA ARG A 886 22.82 4.20 24.62
C ARG A 886 24.06 4.99 24.93
#